data_913c018fc3b545b3e939d3620a56b8f1
#
_entry.id   913c018fc3b545b3e939d3620a56b8f1
#
_cell.length_a   1.000
_cell.length_b   1.000
_cell.length_c   1.000
_cell.angle_alpha   90.00
_cell.angle_beta   90.00
_cell.angle_gamma   90.00
#
_symmetry.space_group_name_H-M   'P 1'
#
loop_
_entity.id
_entity.type
_entity.pdbx_description
1 polymer ?
#
loop_
_entity_poly.entity_id
_entity_poly.type
_entity_poly.pdbx_seq_one_letter_code
_entity_poly.pdbx_strand_id
1 'polypeptide(L)'
;KLGHDILYSPKITQWGMSYDGRRAEPINLPVKFPLLLAQGAEGIAVGLSTKILPHNFNELIDCSIKVLKGKLFTLYPDFPTAGIADVSNYNDGLRGGRVRVRAKIAQLDKQTLVITQIPFSTNTSTLIDSILKANEKGKIKIKKIEDNTAAEVEILIHLPPGVSPDKMIDALYAFTACETSVAPLGCVIEDNKPLFIGVSEMLKISTHRTVDLLKRELEIQLDELENKWHFSTLEKIFIREEMYIDFKLYGDRESLYKYMYDRFEPFKKSFVRETNDDDLQKLTQIPMIRITRFDSDKADDAIAKLEAEMEEVKHHLDNIIDFTIDFFQKLKDKYGKGRERQTELRSFDTIEATKVVLRNTKLYVNREEGFLGTGLKKDEYVADCSDIDDVIVFLRDGKMMITKVDEKKFIGKDIIHIAVFDKNDKRTIYNMMYRDGKNGSTFIKRFNVSGVTRDKFYDLTQENAGSMVLYFSANPNGEAEVVTILLRQVGSVKKLKWDVDFSDIAIKGRASRGNTVSKYPIKKIELKEKGISTLRPRKVWFDDTVQRLNVDGRGELLGEFKPNDRLLIINQTGKLKTIIPELTTHFDEDMIVLEKWNPKKPISTIYYDGEKERYFVKRFLVENENKEELFITEHEKSQLEIVSTDWRPMAEIVFTK
;
A
#
# COMPACT_ATOMS: atom_id res chain seq x y z
N LYS A 1 26.85 -22.40 2.66
CA LYS A 1 27.37 -22.60 1.29
C LYS A 1 27.51 -21.26 0.56
N LEU A 2 26.45 -20.45 0.40
CA LEU A 2 26.53 -19.13 -0.26
C LEU A 2 27.60 -18.24 0.36
N GLY A 3 27.63 -18.10 1.71
CA GLY A 3 28.61 -17.27 2.40
C GLY A 3 30.06 -17.67 2.08
N HIS A 4 30.34 -18.96 1.90
CA HIS A 4 31.68 -19.42 1.51
C HIS A 4 32.07 -18.90 0.12
N ASP A 5 31.15 -18.95 -0.86
CA ASP A 5 31.45 -18.56 -2.24
C ASP A 5 31.62 -17.04 -2.42
N ILE A 6 30.95 -16.24 -1.59
CA ILE A 6 30.92 -14.77 -1.74
C ILE A 6 31.78 -14.00 -0.73
N LEU A 7 32.17 -14.62 0.42
CA LEU A 7 32.88 -13.91 1.51
C LEU A 7 34.28 -14.47 1.78
N TYR A 8 34.52 -15.75 1.46
CA TYR A 8 35.71 -16.44 1.92
C TYR A 8 36.76 -16.47 0.82
N SER A 9 37.74 -15.61 0.94
CA SER A 9 38.94 -15.61 0.10
C SER A 9 40.11 -15.14 0.91
N PRO A 10 40.79 -16.03 1.68
CA PRO A 10 41.88 -15.66 2.59
C PRO A 10 43.05 -14.96 1.90
N LYS A 11 43.30 -15.31 0.62
CA LYS A 11 44.43 -14.79 -0.15
C LYS A 11 44.31 -13.31 -0.51
N ILE A 12 43.08 -12.81 -0.68
CA ILE A 12 42.81 -11.39 -1.00
C ILE A 12 42.33 -10.60 0.21
N THR A 13 42.10 -11.27 1.34
CA THR A 13 41.70 -10.62 2.60
C THR A 13 42.82 -9.77 3.14
N GLN A 14 42.51 -8.54 3.55
CA GLN A 14 43.43 -7.69 4.30
C GLN A 14 43.39 -8.09 5.77
N TRP A 15 44.53 -8.49 6.30
CA TRP A 15 44.68 -8.94 7.68
C TRP A 15 45.29 -7.85 8.54
N GLY A 16 44.74 -7.59 9.72
CA GLY A 16 45.27 -6.78 10.78
C GLY A 16 45.61 -7.63 12.01
N MET A 17 46.32 -7.06 12.96
CA MET A 17 46.54 -7.73 14.25
C MET A 17 45.33 -7.48 15.14
N SER A 18 44.93 -8.50 15.90
CA SER A 18 43.94 -8.38 16.96
C SER A 18 44.36 -7.40 18.05
N TYR A 19 43.45 -6.92 18.87
CA TYR A 19 43.73 -5.96 19.94
C TYR A 19 44.88 -6.40 20.87
N ASP A 20 44.99 -7.70 21.14
CA ASP A 20 46.06 -8.27 21.96
C ASP A 20 47.35 -8.62 21.18
N GLY A 21 47.38 -8.35 19.88
CA GLY A 21 48.53 -8.62 19.00
C GLY A 21 48.85 -10.09 18.77
N ARG A 22 48.00 -11.02 19.21
CA ARG A 22 48.30 -12.47 19.18
C ARG A 22 47.78 -13.19 17.95
N ARG A 23 46.77 -12.65 17.26
CA ARG A 23 46.13 -13.29 16.10
C ARG A 23 45.94 -12.28 14.97
N ALA A 24 46.00 -12.75 13.75
CA ALA A 24 45.56 -11.99 12.61
C ALA A 24 44.04 -12.09 12.49
N GLU A 25 43.39 -10.96 12.27
CA GLU A 25 41.95 -10.86 12.01
C GLU A 25 41.65 -10.05 10.73
N PRO A 26 40.63 -10.35 9.99
CA PRO A 26 40.32 -9.59 8.78
C PRO A 26 39.90 -8.16 9.13
N ILE A 27 40.49 -7.17 8.49
CA ILE A 27 40.06 -5.76 8.60
C ILE A 27 38.70 -5.60 7.97
N ASN A 28 38.52 -6.16 6.75
CA ASN A 28 37.27 -6.25 6.02
C ASN A 28 37.21 -7.58 5.28
N LEU A 29 36.01 -8.13 5.16
CA LEU A 29 35.79 -9.32 4.32
C LEU A 29 35.72 -8.95 2.85
N PRO A 30 36.32 -9.74 1.93
CA PRO A 30 36.28 -9.51 0.50
C PRO A 30 34.94 -9.96 -0.09
N VAL A 31 33.88 -9.16 0.08
CA VAL A 31 32.52 -9.50 -0.30
C VAL A 31 32.30 -9.31 -1.80
N LYS A 32 32.07 -10.40 -2.53
CA LYS A 32 31.86 -10.46 -3.99
C LYS A 32 30.38 -10.44 -4.39
N PHE A 33 29.53 -9.75 -3.62
CA PHE A 33 28.08 -9.66 -3.83
C PHE A 33 27.54 -8.45 -3.05
N PRO A 34 26.49 -7.75 -3.49
CA PRO A 34 25.93 -6.61 -2.77
C PRO A 34 25.15 -7.04 -1.50
N LEU A 35 25.86 -7.66 -0.56
CA LEU A 35 25.31 -8.27 0.64
C LEU A 35 24.61 -7.27 1.55
N LEU A 36 25.13 -6.04 1.66
CA LEU A 36 24.54 -4.95 2.41
C LEU A 36 23.10 -4.66 1.94
N LEU A 37 22.90 -4.64 0.62
CA LEU A 37 21.58 -4.40 0.04
C LEU A 37 20.67 -5.62 0.14
N ALA A 38 21.22 -6.84 0.10
CA ALA A 38 20.44 -8.07 0.25
C ALA A 38 19.86 -8.22 1.66
N GLN A 39 20.63 -7.89 2.69
CA GLN A 39 20.22 -8.03 4.08
C GLN A 39 19.55 -6.78 4.64
N GLY A 40 19.90 -5.61 4.09
CA GLY A 40 19.60 -4.34 4.72
C GLY A 40 20.48 -4.10 5.95
N ALA A 41 20.42 -2.90 6.49
CA ALA A 41 21.09 -2.53 7.74
C ALA A 41 20.32 -1.42 8.45
N GLU A 42 20.23 -1.53 9.77
CA GLU A 42 19.69 -0.48 10.62
C GLU A 42 20.60 -0.26 11.82
N GLY A 43 20.95 1.00 12.07
CA GLY A 43 21.82 1.35 13.17
C GLY A 43 21.71 2.82 13.53
N ILE A 44 21.93 3.10 14.82
CA ILE A 44 21.93 4.44 15.39
C ILE A 44 23.26 4.65 16.09
N ALA A 45 23.92 5.75 15.74
CA ALA A 45 25.15 6.22 16.36
C ALA A 45 24.97 7.65 16.85
N VAL A 46 25.98 8.20 17.53
CA VAL A 46 25.91 9.61 17.96
C VAL A 46 25.99 10.52 16.74
N GLY A 47 24.91 11.24 16.49
CA GLY A 47 24.80 12.18 15.36
C GLY A 47 24.56 11.55 13.98
N LEU A 48 24.56 10.21 13.87
CA LEU A 48 24.39 9.48 12.62
C LEU A 48 23.41 8.31 12.80
N SER A 49 22.68 8.01 11.75
CA SER A 49 21.87 6.79 11.67
C SER A 49 21.85 6.27 10.25
N THR A 50 21.60 4.99 10.09
CA THR A 50 21.36 4.36 8.79
C THR A 50 20.13 3.46 8.87
N LYS A 51 19.37 3.40 7.77
CA LYS A 51 18.28 2.45 7.56
C LYS A 51 18.21 2.07 6.09
N ILE A 52 18.98 1.07 5.73
CA ILE A 52 19.04 0.49 4.39
C ILE A 52 18.06 -0.69 4.37
N LEU A 53 17.07 -0.63 3.49
CA LEU A 53 16.06 -1.68 3.38
C LEU A 53 16.62 -2.89 2.62
N PRO A 54 16.16 -4.12 2.91
CA PRO A 54 16.56 -5.32 2.19
C PRO A 54 16.00 -5.34 0.76
N HIS A 55 16.73 -5.99 -0.16
CA HIS A 55 16.39 -6.12 -1.57
C HIS A 55 16.48 -7.58 -2.03
N ASN A 56 15.77 -7.89 -3.11
CA ASN A 56 15.70 -9.25 -3.63
C ASN A 56 17.05 -9.73 -4.19
N PHE A 57 17.44 -10.96 -3.84
CA PHE A 57 18.69 -11.58 -4.24
C PHE A 57 18.86 -11.65 -5.76
N ASN A 58 17.84 -12.12 -6.47
CA ASN A 58 17.88 -12.28 -7.93
C ASN A 58 17.91 -10.93 -8.63
N GLU A 59 17.14 -9.96 -8.15
CA GLU A 59 17.12 -8.60 -8.71
C GLU A 59 18.44 -7.86 -8.50
N LEU A 60 19.11 -8.07 -7.36
CA LEU A 60 20.46 -7.52 -7.11
C LEU A 60 21.46 -8.05 -8.13
N ILE A 61 21.44 -9.35 -8.44
CA ILE A 61 22.29 -9.94 -9.47
C ILE A 61 21.97 -9.36 -10.85
N ASP A 62 20.69 -9.34 -11.23
CA ASP A 62 20.27 -8.81 -12.53
C ASP A 62 20.64 -7.33 -12.70
N CYS A 63 20.51 -6.54 -11.63
CA CYS A 63 20.90 -5.14 -11.65
C CYS A 63 22.43 -4.97 -11.67
N SER A 64 23.21 -5.81 -10.97
CA SER A 64 24.68 -5.82 -11.05
C SER A 64 25.15 -6.13 -12.48
N ILE A 65 24.54 -7.11 -13.15
CA ILE A 65 24.84 -7.40 -14.56
C ILE A 65 24.48 -6.21 -15.46
N LYS A 66 23.37 -5.50 -15.20
CA LYS A 66 23.01 -4.28 -15.94
C LYS A 66 24.02 -3.16 -15.74
N VAL A 67 24.53 -2.99 -14.51
CA VAL A 67 25.62 -2.02 -14.19
C VAL A 67 26.84 -2.31 -15.05
N LEU A 68 27.31 -3.58 -15.10
CA LEU A 68 28.47 -3.99 -15.90
C LEU A 68 28.26 -3.77 -17.41
N LYS A 69 27.02 -3.89 -17.88
CA LYS A 69 26.64 -3.65 -19.28
C LYS A 69 26.31 -2.16 -19.58
N GLY A 70 26.49 -1.24 -18.62
CA GLY A 70 26.16 0.17 -18.78
C GLY A 70 24.67 0.47 -19.00
N LYS A 71 23.76 -0.43 -18.57
CA LYS A 71 22.31 -0.29 -18.76
C LYS A 71 21.67 0.36 -17.53
N LEU A 72 20.57 1.09 -17.75
CA LEU A 72 19.74 1.61 -16.68
C LEU A 72 19.03 0.46 -15.93
N PHE A 73 18.83 0.67 -14.65
CA PHE A 73 18.10 -0.26 -13.78
C PHE A 73 17.28 0.51 -12.75
N THR A 74 16.30 -0.18 -12.19
CA THR A 74 15.51 0.28 -11.04
C THR A 74 15.48 -0.84 -10.03
N LEU A 75 15.65 -0.51 -8.75
CA LEU A 75 15.69 -1.47 -7.66
C LEU A 75 14.81 -0.99 -6.52
N TYR A 76 13.89 -1.84 -6.07
CA TYR A 76 12.98 -1.58 -4.96
C TYR A 76 13.17 -2.57 -3.82
N PRO A 77 12.87 -2.19 -2.57
CA PRO A 77 12.94 -3.09 -1.44
C PRO A 77 12.11 -4.35 -1.64
N ASP A 78 12.58 -5.44 -1.06
CA ASP A 78 11.87 -6.72 -0.95
C ASP A 78 12.01 -7.22 0.49
N PHE A 79 10.87 -7.42 1.15
CA PHE A 79 10.85 -7.70 2.59
C PHE A 79 10.69 -9.19 2.86
N PRO A 80 11.43 -9.76 3.84
CA PRO A 80 11.29 -11.16 4.24
C PRO A 80 9.90 -11.52 4.75
N THR A 81 9.15 -10.54 5.25
CA THR A 81 7.77 -10.69 5.72
C THR A 81 6.75 -10.61 4.59
N ALA A 82 7.21 -10.46 3.35
CA ALA A 82 6.37 -10.23 2.17
C ALA A 82 5.49 -8.97 2.30
N GLY A 83 4.16 -9.09 2.21
CA GLY A 83 3.23 -7.96 2.30
C GLY A 83 3.12 -7.18 0.99
N ILE A 84 2.43 -6.04 1.05
CA ILE A 84 2.22 -5.16 -0.09
C ILE A 84 2.94 -3.83 0.19
N ALA A 85 3.73 -3.33 -0.76
CA ALA A 85 4.50 -2.11 -0.58
C ALA A 85 4.18 -1.05 -1.64
N ASP A 86 3.97 0.19 -1.18
CA ASP A 86 3.92 1.37 -2.02
C ASP A 86 5.27 2.08 -1.97
N VAL A 87 5.97 2.02 -3.09
CA VAL A 87 7.31 2.57 -3.30
C VAL A 87 7.31 3.88 -4.09
N SER A 88 6.14 4.48 -4.35
CA SER A 88 6.01 5.70 -5.16
C SER A 88 6.89 6.86 -4.64
N ASN A 89 7.15 6.89 -3.34
CA ASN A 89 7.98 7.90 -2.68
C ASN A 89 9.28 7.32 -2.11
N TYR A 90 9.81 6.24 -2.67
CA TYR A 90 11.00 5.55 -2.14
C TYR A 90 12.28 6.41 -2.20
N ASN A 91 12.41 7.28 -3.21
CA ASN A 91 13.55 8.18 -3.41
C ASN A 91 14.91 7.47 -3.36
N ASP A 92 15.04 6.30 -4.00
CA ASP A 92 16.27 5.51 -4.05
C ASP A 92 16.92 5.24 -2.67
N GLY A 93 16.11 5.17 -1.61
CA GLY A 93 16.62 4.95 -0.24
C GLY A 93 17.28 6.15 0.42
N LEU A 94 17.23 7.34 -0.18
CA LEU A 94 17.76 8.58 0.37
C LEU A 94 16.82 9.19 1.42
N ARG A 95 17.38 10.11 2.20
CA ARG A 95 16.64 10.89 3.21
C ARG A 95 15.43 11.59 2.59
N GLY A 96 14.28 11.52 3.29
CA GLY A 96 13.00 12.05 2.84
C GLY A 96 12.19 11.04 2.02
N GLY A 97 12.78 9.91 1.60
CA GLY A 97 12.06 8.80 1.02
C GLY A 97 11.12 8.13 2.05
N ARG A 98 10.09 7.45 1.53
CA ARG A 98 9.12 6.73 2.34
C ARG A 98 8.58 5.52 1.57
N VAL A 99 8.48 4.40 2.25
CA VAL A 99 7.83 3.19 1.77
C VAL A 99 6.67 2.89 2.73
N ARG A 100 5.45 2.77 2.20
CA ARG A 100 4.29 2.31 2.97
C ARG A 100 4.16 0.82 2.76
N VAL A 101 4.01 0.07 3.84
CA VAL A 101 3.90 -1.40 3.79
C VAL A 101 2.61 -1.82 4.47
N ARG A 102 1.79 -2.62 3.76
CA ARG A 102 0.52 -3.17 4.24
C ARG A 102 0.61 -4.66 4.46
N ALA A 103 -0.08 -5.13 5.49
CA ALA A 103 -0.43 -6.54 5.65
C ALA A 103 -1.23 -7.03 4.44
N LYS A 104 -1.07 -8.29 4.06
CA LYS A 104 -1.94 -8.92 3.08
C LYS A 104 -3.16 -9.49 3.80
N ILE A 105 -4.30 -8.82 3.61
CA ILE A 105 -5.57 -9.16 4.22
C ILE A 105 -6.51 -9.64 3.13
N ALA A 106 -7.14 -10.79 3.34
CA ALA A 106 -8.14 -11.34 2.45
C ALA A 106 -9.44 -11.61 3.20
N GLN A 107 -10.55 -11.54 2.51
CA GLN A 107 -11.84 -11.97 3.02
C GLN A 107 -11.94 -13.49 2.84
N LEU A 108 -12.16 -14.22 3.94
CA LEU A 108 -12.35 -15.67 3.93
C LEU A 108 -13.84 -16.00 3.73
N ASP A 109 -14.70 -15.29 4.44
CA ASP A 109 -16.15 -15.37 4.34
C ASP A 109 -16.81 -14.01 4.68
N LYS A 110 -18.15 -13.93 4.74
CA LYS A 110 -18.90 -12.69 5.04
C LYS A 110 -18.55 -12.05 6.39
N GLN A 111 -17.98 -12.81 7.33
CA GLN A 111 -17.71 -12.38 8.70
C GLN A 111 -16.28 -12.65 9.17
N THR A 112 -15.42 -13.18 8.30
CA THR A 112 -14.05 -13.55 8.68
C THR A 112 -13.05 -12.97 7.69
N LEU A 113 -12.07 -12.24 8.21
CA LEU A 113 -10.88 -11.80 7.49
C LEU A 113 -9.69 -12.65 7.91
N VAL A 114 -8.76 -12.88 6.99
CA VAL A 114 -7.48 -13.55 7.26
C VAL A 114 -6.32 -12.65 6.88
N ILE A 115 -5.35 -12.54 7.79
CA ILE A 115 -4.06 -11.90 7.52
C ILE A 115 -3.05 -13.01 7.27
N THR A 116 -2.46 -13.03 6.07
CA THR A 116 -1.49 -14.04 5.63
C THR A 116 -0.06 -13.52 5.56
N GLN A 117 0.13 -12.21 5.55
CA GLN A 117 1.45 -11.57 5.54
C GLN A 117 1.38 -10.28 6.36
N ILE A 118 2.44 -10.01 7.13
CA ILE A 118 2.52 -8.85 8.01
C ILE A 118 3.45 -7.77 7.44
N PRO A 119 3.27 -6.48 7.79
CA PRO A 119 4.16 -5.42 7.35
C PRO A 119 5.58 -5.59 7.90
N PHE A 120 6.55 -5.15 7.12
CA PHE A 120 7.95 -5.09 7.56
C PHE A 120 8.12 -4.25 8.85
N SER A 121 9.04 -4.66 9.70
CA SER A 121 9.29 -4.08 11.05
C SER A 121 8.18 -4.33 12.08
N THR A 122 7.28 -5.29 11.83
CA THR A 122 6.22 -5.69 12.77
C THR A 122 6.29 -7.20 13.00
N ASN A 123 5.74 -7.68 14.11
CA ASN A 123 5.53 -9.09 14.40
C ASN A 123 4.04 -9.36 14.70
N THR A 124 3.64 -10.63 14.72
CA THR A 124 2.25 -11.03 14.93
C THR A 124 1.67 -10.50 16.23
N SER A 125 2.41 -10.61 17.34
CA SER A 125 1.96 -10.11 18.66
C SER A 125 1.72 -8.60 18.64
N THR A 126 2.67 -7.82 18.14
CA THR A 126 2.54 -6.35 18.03
C THR A 126 1.36 -5.96 17.15
N LEU A 127 1.14 -6.70 16.05
CA LEU A 127 0.03 -6.46 15.13
C LEU A 127 -1.32 -6.73 15.84
N ILE A 128 -1.45 -7.87 16.50
CA ILE A 128 -2.65 -8.26 17.25
C ILE A 128 -2.94 -7.26 18.38
N ASP A 129 -1.94 -6.88 19.17
CA ASP A 129 -2.07 -5.86 20.22
C ASP A 129 -2.57 -4.52 19.67
N SER A 130 -2.06 -4.13 18.52
CA SER A 130 -2.49 -2.91 17.82
C SER A 130 -3.97 -2.99 17.40
N ILE A 131 -4.42 -4.14 16.91
CA ILE A 131 -5.81 -4.38 16.52
C ILE A 131 -6.71 -4.37 17.77
N LEU A 132 -6.33 -5.04 18.84
CA LEU A 132 -7.08 -5.06 20.10
C LEU A 132 -7.21 -3.65 20.70
N LYS A 133 -6.13 -2.88 20.74
CA LYS A 133 -6.15 -1.48 21.19
C LYS A 133 -7.05 -0.59 20.34
N ALA A 134 -7.10 -0.81 19.02
CA ALA A 134 -8.00 -0.07 18.14
C ALA A 134 -9.47 -0.45 18.39
N ASN A 135 -9.75 -1.71 18.69
CA ASN A 135 -11.08 -2.19 19.07
C ASN A 135 -11.53 -1.63 20.43
N GLU A 136 -10.68 -1.63 21.45
CA GLU A 136 -10.94 -1.03 22.77
C GLU A 136 -11.25 0.46 22.68
N LYS A 137 -10.53 1.18 21.81
CA LYS A 137 -10.76 2.60 21.51
C LYS A 137 -12.00 2.85 20.63
N GLY A 138 -12.71 1.80 20.22
CA GLY A 138 -13.89 1.89 19.36
C GLY A 138 -13.62 2.39 17.94
N LYS A 139 -12.37 2.36 17.45
CA LYS A 139 -12.01 2.74 16.09
C LYS A 139 -12.43 1.67 15.07
N ILE A 140 -12.38 0.41 15.49
CA ILE A 140 -12.82 -0.77 14.76
C ILE A 140 -13.74 -1.60 15.65
N LYS A 141 -14.48 -2.55 15.08
CA LYS A 141 -15.34 -3.45 15.84
C LYS A 141 -15.10 -4.89 15.36
N ILE A 142 -14.44 -5.67 16.19
CA ILE A 142 -14.20 -7.09 15.97
C ILE A 142 -14.88 -7.92 17.06
N LYS A 143 -15.28 -9.15 16.72
CA LYS A 143 -15.87 -10.10 17.66
C LYS A 143 -14.79 -10.91 18.38
N LYS A 144 -13.82 -11.41 17.62
CA LYS A 144 -12.75 -12.27 18.09
C LYS A 144 -11.55 -12.16 17.16
N ILE A 145 -10.34 -12.40 17.67
CA ILE A 145 -9.13 -12.60 16.90
C ILE A 145 -8.50 -13.92 17.30
N GLU A 146 -7.98 -14.67 16.33
CA GLU A 146 -7.32 -15.95 16.53
C GLU A 146 -5.99 -15.95 15.80
N ASP A 147 -4.93 -16.35 16.49
CA ASP A 147 -3.60 -16.49 15.91
C ASP A 147 -3.29 -17.99 15.69
N ASN A 148 -3.36 -18.40 14.45
CA ASN A 148 -3.05 -19.76 13.99
C ASN A 148 -1.66 -19.83 13.36
N THR A 149 -0.84 -18.78 13.52
CA THR A 149 0.48 -18.69 12.92
C THR A 149 1.37 -19.86 13.34
N ALA A 150 1.91 -20.58 12.36
CA ALA A 150 2.89 -21.63 12.53
C ALA A 150 4.15 -21.31 11.68
N ALA A 151 4.41 -22.04 10.59
CA ALA A 151 5.46 -21.70 9.62
C ALA A 151 5.08 -20.49 8.77
N GLU A 152 3.79 -20.38 8.46
CA GLU A 152 3.19 -19.27 7.71
C GLU A 152 2.29 -18.46 8.66
N VAL A 153 2.15 -17.16 8.38
CA VAL A 153 1.28 -16.26 9.16
C VAL A 153 -0.17 -16.56 8.83
N GLU A 154 -0.99 -16.81 9.84
CA GLU A 154 -2.44 -16.95 9.73
C GLU A 154 -3.12 -16.34 10.95
N ILE A 155 -3.65 -15.12 10.79
CA ILE A 155 -4.40 -14.43 11.83
C ILE A 155 -5.83 -14.24 11.34
N LEU A 156 -6.80 -14.86 12.04
CA LEU A 156 -8.23 -14.75 11.72
C LEU A 156 -8.87 -13.64 12.55
N ILE A 157 -9.62 -12.77 11.87
CA ILE A 157 -10.39 -11.67 12.48
C ILE A 157 -11.86 -11.91 12.21
N HIS A 158 -12.62 -12.23 13.26
CA HIS A 158 -14.07 -12.43 13.18
C HIS A 158 -14.81 -11.11 13.38
N LEU A 159 -15.67 -10.78 12.43
CA LEU A 159 -16.48 -9.56 12.43
C LEU A 159 -17.85 -9.82 13.04
N PRO A 160 -18.46 -8.84 13.72
CA PRO A 160 -19.85 -8.93 14.12
C PRO A 160 -20.78 -8.78 12.90
N PRO A 161 -22.01 -9.29 12.96
CA PRO A 161 -23.00 -9.14 11.89
C PRO A 161 -23.21 -7.66 11.51
N GLY A 162 -23.39 -7.39 10.21
CA GLY A 162 -23.65 -6.06 9.69
C GLY A 162 -22.43 -5.13 9.55
N VAL A 163 -21.20 -5.66 9.71
CA VAL A 163 -19.95 -4.95 9.44
C VAL A 163 -19.42 -5.36 8.07
N SER A 164 -19.21 -4.38 7.17
CA SER A 164 -18.64 -4.63 5.85
C SER A 164 -17.15 -5.03 5.96
N PRO A 165 -16.75 -6.19 5.41
CA PRO A 165 -15.34 -6.61 5.38
C PRO A 165 -14.42 -5.58 4.72
N ASP A 166 -14.81 -5.00 3.58
CA ASP A 166 -14.00 -4.00 2.87
C ASP A 166 -13.75 -2.75 3.72
N LYS A 167 -14.81 -2.22 4.37
CA LYS A 167 -14.65 -1.09 5.32
C LYS A 167 -13.77 -1.45 6.51
N MET A 168 -13.86 -2.70 6.98
CA MET A 168 -13.00 -3.16 8.06
C MET A 168 -11.55 -3.28 7.62
N ILE A 169 -11.25 -3.77 6.42
CA ILE A 169 -9.90 -3.82 5.86
C ILE A 169 -9.31 -2.40 5.79
N ASP A 170 -10.06 -1.43 5.27
CA ASP A 170 -9.63 -0.03 5.25
C ASP A 170 -9.41 0.53 6.66
N ALA A 171 -10.29 0.20 7.62
CA ALA A 171 -10.14 0.63 9.00
C ALA A 171 -8.91 -0.01 9.69
N LEU A 172 -8.61 -1.28 9.41
CA LEU A 172 -7.40 -1.95 9.88
C LEU A 172 -6.15 -1.24 9.36
N TYR A 173 -6.11 -0.86 8.08
CA TYR A 173 -4.99 -0.08 7.53
C TYR A 173 -4.91 1.33 8.13
N ALA A 174 -6.04 2.00 8.37
CA ALA A 174 -6.05 3.36 8.89
C ALA A 174 -5.71 3.48 10.38
N PHE A 175 -6.06 2.50 11.21
CA PHE A 175 -6.02 2.62 12.66
C PHE A 175 -5.12 1.62 13.39
N THR A 176 -4.50 0.70 12.68
CA THR A 176 -3.68 -0.36 13.27
C THR A 176 -2.32 -0.49 12.60
N ALA A 177 -1.46 -1.36 13.13
CA ALA A 177 -0.18 -1.69 12.53
C ALA A 177 -0.29 -2.56 11.25
N CYS A 178 -1.51 -2.78 10.71
CA CYS A 178 -1.69 -3.40 9.40
C CYS A 178 -1.15 -2.56 8.25
N GLU A 179 -0.96 -1.25 8.43
CA GLU A 179 -0.14 -0.40 7.59
C GLU A 179 0.94 0.27 8.40
N THR A 180 2.18 0.17 7.96
CA THR A 180 3.33 0.83 8.53
C THR A 180 4.02 1.70 7.50
N SER A 181 4.78 2.70 7.96
CA SER A 181 5.55 3.59 7.10
C SER A 181 7.00 3.55 7.48
N VAL A 182 7.86 3.15 6.55
CA VAL A 182 9.32 3.06 6.74
C VAL A 182 10.00 4.19 6.00
N ALA A 183 10.84 4.97 6.69
CA ALA A 183 11.66 6.01 6.10
C ALA A 183 13.09 5.47 5.95
N PRO A 184 13.56 5.21 4.72
CA PRO A 184 14.95 4.78 4.50
C PRO A 184 15.93 5.94 4.70
N LEU A 185 17.18 5.60 5.00
CA LEU A 185 18.29 6.51 5.08
C LEU A 185 19.58 5.77 4.78
N GLY A 186 20.08 5.91 3.55
CA GLY A 186 21.34 5.31 3.11
C GLY A 186 22.52 6.09 3.67
N CYS A 187 23.16 5.56 4.72
CA CYS A 187 24.43 6.06 5.24
C CYS A 187 25.40 4.90 5.37
N VAL A 188 26.52 4.97 4.68
CA VAL A 188 27.61 3.98 4.72
C VAL A 188 28.91 4.65 5.17
N ILE A 189 29.88 3.84 5.59
CA ILE A 189 31.22 4.32 5.94
C ILE A 189 32.17 3.91 4.82
N GLU A 190 32.85 4.86 4.22
CA GLU A 190 33.93 4.65 3.26
C GLU A 190 35.14 5.48 3.68
N ASP A 191 36.32 4.86 3.72
CA ASP A 191 37.57 5.48 4.17
C ASP A 191 37.42 6.24 5.50
N ASN A 192 36.76 5.64 6.46
CA ASN A 192 36.47 6.20 7.80
C ASN A 192 35.60 7.49 7.78
N LYS A 193 34.86 7.75 6.69
CA LYS A 193 33.98 8.90 6.56
C LYS A 193 32.53 8.43 6.28
N PRO A 194 31.53 9.08 6.89
CA PRO A 194 30.14 8.80 6.55
C PRO A 194 29.80 9.35 5.16
N LEU A 195 29.17 8.51 4.34
CA LEU A 195 28.72 8.84 3.01
C LEU A 195 27.21 8.58 2.90
N PHE A 196 26.45 9.61 2.51
CA PHE A 196 25.02 9.51 2.29
C PHE A 196 24.75 9.31 0.80
N ILE A 197 24.42 8.08 0.42
CA ILE A 197 24.20 7.68 -0.97
C ILE A 197 22.95 6.84 -1.13
N GLY A 198 22.38 6.84 -2.35
CA GLY A 198 21.25 6.02 -2.71
C GLY A 198 21.62 4.55 -2.94
N VAL A 199 20.60 3.71 -2.99
CA VAL A 199 20.74 2.26 -3.21
C VAL A 199 21.37 1.97 -4.58
N SER A 200 21.01 2.76 -5.60
CA SER A 200 21.58 2.62 -6.94
C SER A 200 23.11 2.84 -6.94
N GLU A 201 23.60 3.82 -6.20
CA GLU A 201 25.02 4.07 -6.09
C GLU A 201 25.73 3.01 -5.25
N MET A 202 25.12 2.56 -4.13
CA MET A 202 25.64 1.45 -3.33
C MET A 202 25.83 0.19 -4.18
N LEU A 203 24.85 -0.11 -5.06
CA LEU A 203 24.93 -1.26 -5.95
C LEU A 203 26.08 -1.13 -6.96
N LYS A 204 26.27 0.04 -7.56
CA LYS A 204 27.40 0.31 -8.48
C LYS A 204 28.75 0.11 -7.79
N ILE A 205 28.94 0.73 -6.62
CA ILE A 205 30.17 0.59 -5.82
C ILE A 205 30.44 -0.90 -5.50
N SER A 206 29.41 -1.61 -5.01
CA SER A 206 29.55 -3.04 -4.70
C SER A 206 29.88 -3.89 -5.93
N THR A 207 29.26 -3.58 -7.08
CA THR A 207 29.51 -4.29 -8.33
C THR A 207 30.94 -4.07 -8.84
N HIS A 208 31.42 -2.83 -8.86
CA HIS A 208 32.80 -2.54 -9.26
C HIS A 208 33.83 -3.16 -8.29
N ARG A 209 33.56 -3.10 -6.98
CA ARG A 209 34.40 -3.80 -5.99
C ARG A 209 34.45 -5.30 -6.23
N THR A 210 33.34 -5.91 -6.69
CA THR A 210 33.34 -7.33 -7.08
C THR A 210 34.27 -7.61 -8.27
N VAL A 211 34.30 -6.72 -9.28
CA VAL A 211 35.24 -6.83 -10.41
C VAL A 211 36.68 -6.79 -9.90
N ASP A 212 37.02 -5.82 -9.05
CA ASP A 212 38.37 -5.66 -8.51
C ASP A 212 38.83 -6.87 -7.67
N LEU A 213 37.92 -7.44 -6.87
CA LEU A 213 38.19 -8.63 -6.07
C LEU A 213 38.43 -9.88 -6.93
N LEU A 214 37.56 -10.10 -7.95
CA LEU A 214 37.74 -11.21 -8.88
C LEU A 214 39.00 -11.07 -9.71
N LYS A 215 39.33 -9.85 -10.18
CA LYS A 215 40.60 -9.58 -10.87
C LYS A 215 41.81 -9.96 -9.99
N ARG A 216 41.77 -9.56 -8.73
CA ARG A 216 42.82 -9.87 -7.76
C ARG A 216 42.95 -11.38 -7.49
N GLU A 217 41.85 -12.10 -7.42
CA GLU A 217 41.85 -13.58 -7.31
C GLU A 217 42.52 -14.24 -8.53
N LEU A 218 42.22 -13.76 -9.73
CA LEU A 218 42.81 -14.26 -10.98
C LEU A 218 44.31 -13.91 -11.08
N GLU A 219 44.70 -12.72 -10.68
CA GLU A 219 46.11 -12.30 -10.63
C GLU A 219 46.97 -13.17 -9.70
N ILE A 220 46.44 -13.50 -8.50
CA ILE A 220 47.10 -14.42 -7.56
C ILE A 220 47.12 -15.85 -8.13
N GLN A 221 46.05 -16.28 -8.76
CA GLN A 221 45.98 -17.60 -9.41
C GLN A 221 47.01 -17.72 -10.54
N LEU A 222 47.17 -16.66 -11.34
CA LEU A 222 48.16 -16.62 -12.42
C LEU A 222 49.57 -16.73 -11.84
N ASP A 223 49.92 -15.92 -10.83
CA ASP A 223 51.22 -15.98 -10.16
C ASP A 223 51.52 -17.36 -9.58
N GLU A 224 50.54 -18.02 -8.96
CA GLU A 224 50.70 -19.40 -8.46
C GLU A 224 50.93 -20.42 -9.59
N LEU A 225 50.19 -20.27 -10.71
CA LEU A 225 50.39 -21.12 -11.88
C LEU A 225 51.74 -20.89 -12.54
N GLU A 226 52.19 -19.62 -12.69
CA GLU A 226 53.49 -19.26 -13.22
C GLU A 226 54.61 -19.81 -12.34
N ASN A 227 54.49 -19.71 -11.03
CA ASN A 227 55.48 -20.27 -10.10
C ASN A 227 55.52 -21.83 -10.17
N LYS A 228 54.39 -22.51 -10.31
CA LYS A 228 54.32 -23.97 -10.52
C LYS A 228 54.95 -24.36 -11.84
N TRP A 229 54.59 -23.67 -12.90
CA TRP A 229 55.11 -23.92 -14.25
C TRP A 229 56.65 -23.72 -14.27
N HIS A 230 57.15 -22.62 -13.69
CA HIS A 230 58.55 -22.32 -13.57
C HIS A 230 59.32 -23.43 -12.85
N PHE A 231 58.83 -23.86 -11.67
CA PHE A 231 59.46 -24.94 -10.91
C PHE A 231 59.40 -26.28 -11.64
N SER A 232 58.28 -26.63 -12.29
CA SER A 232 58.18 -27.84 -13.08
C SER A 232 59.16 -27.87 -14.27
N THR A 233 59.34 -26.72 -14.91
CA THR A 233 60.33 -26.56 -16.00
C THR A 233 61.75 -26.69 -15.48
N LEU A 234 62.09 -26.07 -14.35
CA LEU A 234 63.41 -26.21 -13.68
C LEU A 234 63.64 -27.67 -13.29
N GLU A 235 62.68 -28.36 -12.68
CA GLU A 235 62.78 -29.78 -12.30
C GLU A 235 63.04 -30.69 -13.54
N LYS A 236 62.31 -30.46 -14.63
CA LYS A 236 62.50 -31.19 -15.89
C LYS A 236 63.93 -31.01 -16.42
N ILE A 237 64.44 -29.76 -16.51
CA ILE A 237 65.79 -29.48 -17.01
C ILE A 237 66.85 -30.04 -16.04
N PHE A 238 66.64 -29.89 -14.72
CA PHE A 238 67.54 -30.40 -13.69
C PHE A 238 67.74 -31.90 -13.79
N ILE A 239 66.71 -32.67 -14.02
CA ILE A 239 66.76 -34.14 -14.13
C ILE A 239 67.30 -34.57 -15.50
N ARG A 240 66.82 -33.92 -16.61
CA ARG A 240 67.25 -34.25 -17.96
C ARG A 240 68.73 -34.00 -18.20
N GLU A 241 69.25 -32.88 -17.65
CA GLU A 241 70.65 -32.51 -17.76
C GLU A 241 71.53 -33.17 -16.67
N GLU A 242 70.95 -34.11 -15.88
CA GLU A 242 71.60 -34.89 -14.83
C GLU A 242 72.43 -34.06 -13.83
N MET A 243 72.00 -32.80 -13.57
CA MET A 243 72.78 -31.84 -12.74
C MET A 243 73.04 -32.36 -11.32
N TYR A 244 72.21 -33.26 -10.79
CA TYR A 244 72.34 -33.88 -9.48
C TYR A 244 73.56 -34.80 -9.34
N ILE A 245 74.13 -35.31 -10.42
CA ILE A 245 75.30 -36.24 -10.39
C ILE A 245 76.53 -35.54 -9.83
N ASP A 246 76.74 -34.31 -10.19
CA ASP A 246 77.93 -33.53 -9.83
C ASP A 246 77.85 -32.95 -8.41
N PHE A 247 76.76 -33.06 -7.70
CA PHE A 247 76.56 -32.52 -6.33
C PHE A 247 77.64 -33.04 -5.36
N LYS A 248 78.11 -34.25 -5.56
CA LYS A 248 79.24 -34.81 -4.74
C LYS A 248 80.55 -34.06 -4.85
N LEU A 249 80.71 -33.19 -5.85
CA LEU A 249 81.94 -32.40 -6.06
C LEU A 249 81.96 -31.09 -5.26
N TYR A 250 80.83 -30.65 -4.71
CA TYR A 250 80.63 -29.40 -4.02
C TYR A 250 80.39 -29.65 -2.56
N GLY A 251 81.22 -29.12 -1.71
CA GLY A 251 81.17 -29.34 -0.25
C GLY A 251 80.37 -28.31 0.55
N ASP A 252 80.04 -27.19 -0.07
CA ASP A 252 79.30 -26.10 0.56
C ASP A 252 78.13 -25.60 -0.32
N ARG A 253 77.17 -24.92 0.29
CA ARG A 253 75.99 -24.43 -0.36
C ARG A 253 76.24 -23.38 -1.44
N GLU A 254 77.20 -22.49 -1.21
CA GLU A 254 77.42 -21.37 -2.11
C GLU A 254 78.06 -21.86 -3.44
N SER A 255 79.01 -22.77 -3.39
CA SER A 255 79.66 -23.35 -4.57
C SER A 255 78.66 -24.22 -5.35
N LEU A 256 77.83 -24.95 -4.65
CA LEU A 256 76.74 -25.78 -5.30
C LEU A 256 75.71 -24.88 -6.01
N TYR A 257 75.29 -23.80 -5.38
CA TYR A 257 74.32 -22.90 -6.01
C TYR A 257 74.91 -22.16 -7.19
N LYS A 258 76.16 -21.73 -7.11
CA LYS A 258 76.86 -21.15 -8.24
C LYS A 258 76.96 -22.10 -9.43
N TYR A 259 77.29 -23.36 -9.19
CA TYR A 259 77.26 -24.40 -10.22
C TYR A 259 75.86 -24.56 -10.84
N MET A 260 74.83 -24.60 -10.06
CA MET A 260 73.45 -24.74 -10.56
C MET A 260 73.04 -23.52 -11.39
N TYR A 261 73.36 -22.28 -10.96
CA TYR A 261 73.11 -21.06 -11.75
C TYR A 261 73.81 -21.11 -13.11
N ASP A 262 75.12 -21.47 -13.13
CA ASP A 262 75.90 -21.59 -14.37
C ASP A 262 75.29 -22.65 -15.32
N ARG A 263 74.78 -23.75 -14.80
CA ARG A 263 74.15 -24.81 -15.56
C ARG A 263 72.76 -24.44 -16.09
N PHE A 264 72.01 -23.58 -15.41
CA PHE A 264 70.74 -23.06 -15.86
C PHE A 264 70.87 -21.88 -16.84
N GLU A 265 71.99 -21.20 -16.93
CA GLU A 265 72.19 -20.03 -17.79
C GLU A 265 71.79 -20.27 -19.27
N PRO A 266 72.12 -21.43 -19.94
CA PRO A 266 71.68 -21.68 -21.31
C PRO A 266 70.16 -21.75 -21.50
N PHE A 267 69.41 -22.07 -20.44
CA PHE A 267 67.94 -22.28 -20.44
C PHE A 267 67.19 -21.06 -19.96
N LYS A 268 67.87 -19.97 -19.59
CA LYS A 268 67.28 -18.74 -18.99
C LYS A 268 66.14 -18.13 -19.82
N LYS A 269 66.22 -18.27 -21.18
CA LYS A 269 65.21 -17.77 -22.09
C LYS A 269 63.89 -18.56 -22.04
N SER A 270 63.89 -19.75 -21.47
CA SER A 270 62.75 -20.63 -21.32
C SER A 270 62.01 -20.42 -20.02
N PHE A 271 62.48 -19.54 -19.17
CA PHE A 271 61.89 -19.29 -17.85
C PHE A 271 60.99 -18.05 -17.85
N VAL A 272 59.94 -18.10 -17.09
CA VAL A 272 59.03 -16.96 -16.87
C VAL A 272 59.66 -15.85 -15.99
N ARG A 273 60.52 -16.28 -15.05
CA ARG A 273 61.27 -15.36 -14.16
C ARG A 273 62.69 -15.88 -13.93
N GLU A 274 63.52 -15.06 -13.34
CA GLU A 274 64.85 -15.51 -12.91
C GLU A 274 64.76 -16.54 -11.79
N THR A 275 65.63 -17.57 -11.88
CA THR A 275 65.77 -18.59 -10.84
C THR A 275 66.37 -17.95 -9.59
N ASN A 276 65.89 -18.29 -8.44
CA ASN A 276 66.34 -17.79 -7.16
C ASN A 276 66.83 -18.92 -6.23
N ASP A 277 67.43 -18.56 -5.09
CA ASP A 277 67.97 -19.51 -4.13
C ASP A 277 66.92 -20.47 -3.56
N ASP A 278 65.65 -20.02 -3.41
CA ASP A 278 64.58 -20.88 -2.95
C ASP A 278 64.21 -21.97 -3.97
N ASP A 279 64.28 -21.63 -5.27
CA ASP A 279 64.08 -22.61 -6.33
C ASP A 279 65.19 -23.67 -6.31
N LEU A 280 66.46 -23.23 -6.18
CA LEU A 280 67.60 -24.14 -6.08
C LEU A 280 67.49 -25.03 -4.82
N GLN A 281 67.13 -24.47 -3.70
CA GLN A 281 66.88 -25.23 -2.47
C GLN A 281 65.82 -26.30 -2.65
N LYS A 282 64.71 -25.99 -3.30
CA LYS A 282 63.65 -26.98 -3.61
C LYS A 282 64.15 -28.09 -4.52
N LEU A 283 64.95 -27.76 -5.55
CA LEU A 283 65.59 -28.73 -6.42
C LEU A 283 66.50 -29.69 -5.69
N THR A 284 67.33 -29.19 -4.76
CA THR A 284 68.24 -30.01 -3.94
C THR A 284 67.52 -30.94 -2.97
N GLN A 285 66.25 -30.68 -2.68
CA GLN A 285 65.39 -31.47 -1.79
C GLN A 285 64.57 -32.52 -2.55
N ILE A 286 64.71 -32.66 -3.85
CA ILE A 286 63.98 -33.67 -4.64
C ILE A 286 64.48 -35.04 -4.24
N PRO A 287 63.60 -35.99 -3.80
CA PRO A 287 64.02 -37.36 -3.46
C PRO A 287 64.55 -38.13 -4.66
N MET A 288 65.64 -38.91 -4.48
CA MET A 288 66.24 -39.73 -5.54
C MET A 288 65.25 -40.67 -6.22
N ILE A 289 64.25 -41.16 -5.45
CA ILE A 289 63.16 -42.04 -6.02
C ILE A 289 62.33 -41.28 -7.05
N ARG A 290 62.17 -39.96 -6.94
CA ARG A 290 61.46 -39.10 -7.89
C ARG A 290 62.33 -38.91 -9.17
N ILE A 291 63.60 -38.75 -9.00
CA ILE A 291 64.56 -38.63 -10.11
C ILE A 291 64.60 -39.94 -10.92
N THR A 292 64.73 -41.09 -10.25
CA THR A 292 64.83 -42.43 -10.92
C THR A 292 63.54 -42.89 -11.58
N ARG A 293 62.41 -42.33 -11.16
CA ARG A 293 61.08 -42.63 -11.75
C ARG A 293 60.57 -41.48 -12.63
N PHE A 294 61.45 -40.56 -12.99
CA PHE A 294 61.07 -39.42 -13.81
C PHE A 294 60.67 -39.86 -15.21
N ASP A 295 59.53 -39.44 -15.68
CA ASP A 295 58.99 -39.69 -16.99
C ASP A 295 58.86 -38.34 -17.71
N SER A 296 59.65 -38.10 -18.72
CA SER A 296 59.72 -36.83 -19.44
C SER A 296 58.41 -36.48 -20.13
N ASP A 297 57.75 -37.49 -20.70
CA ASP A 297 56.51 -37.27 -21.45
C ASP A 297 55.38 -36.82 -20.50
N LYS A 298 55.29 -37.43 -19.30
CA LYS A 298 54.34 -37.00 -18.28
C LYS A 298 54.67 -35.61 -17.70
N ALA A 299 55.92 -35.25 -17.63
CA ALA A 299 56.33 -33.90 -17.20
C ALA A 299 55.94 -32.87 -18.26
N ASP A 300 56.08 -33.18 -19.53
CA ASP A 300 55.68 -32.33 -20.64
C ASP A 300 54.15 -32.18 -20.70
N ASP A 301 53.38 -33.23 -20.50
CA ASP A 301 51.92 -33.16 -20.40
C ASP A 301 51.49 -32.28 -19.21
N ALA A 302 52.15 -32.39 -18.07
CA ALA A 302 51.87 -31.57 -16.89
C ALA A 302 52.19 -30.07 -17.11
N ILE A 303 53.29 -29.77 -17.78
CA ILE A 303 53.67 -28.42 -18.15
C ILE A 303 52.66 -27.82 -19.14
N ALA A 304 52.31 -28.58 -20.21
CA ALA A 304 51.33 -28.16 -21.20
C ALA A 304 49.96 -27.89 -20.58
N LYS A 305 49.58 -28.67 -19.58
CA LYS A 305 48.32 -28.43 -18.83
C LYS A 305 48.39 -27.11 -18.03
N LEU A 306 49.49 -26.85 -17.37
CA LEU A 306 49.71 -25.56 -16.65
C LEU A 306 49.65 -24.37 -17.62
N GLU A 307 50.27 -24.50 -18.81
CA GLU A 307 50.23 -23.48 -19.87
C GLU A 307 48.79 -23.21 -20.32
N ALA A 308 47.98 -24.25 -20.53
CA ALA A 308 46.57 -24.10 -20.89
C ALA A 308 45.78 -23.41 -19.77
N GLU A 309 46.01 -23.78 -18.50
CA GLU A 309 45.35 -23.15 -17.35
C GLU A 309 45.82 -21.66 -17.23
N MET A 310 47.08 -21.32 -17.49
CA MET A 310 47.57 -19.94 -17.49
C MET A 310 46.94 -19.11 -18.61
N GLU A 311 46.80 -19.66 -19.82
CA GLU A 311 46.14 -18.96 -20.93
C GLU A 311 44.62 -18.72 -20.64
N GLU A 312 43.95 -19.66 -20.00
CA GLU A 312 42.58 -19.50 -19.58
C GLU A 312 42.44 -18.34 -18.56
N VAL A 313 43.36 -18.29 -17.55
CA VAL A 313 43.30 -17.22 -16.53
C VAL A 313 43.67 -15.87 -17.18
N LYS A 314 44.62 -15.78 -18.11
CA LYS A 314 44.94 -14.57 -18.86
C LYS A 314 43.73 -14.11 -19.68
N HIS A 315 43.06 -15.01 -20.38
CA HIS A 315 41.84 -14.71 -21.12
C HIS A 315 40.76 -14.12 -20.21
N HIS A 316 40.59 -14.66 -19.00
CA HIS A 316 39.64 -14.12 -18.01
C HIS A 316 40.04 -12.75 -17.50
N LEU A 317 41.34 -12.47 -17.33
CA LEU A 317 41.86 -11.16 -16.93
C LEU A 317 41.63 -10.09 -18.03
N ASP A 318 41.85 -10.45 -19.30
CA ASP A 318 41.61 -9.58 -20.44
C ASP A 318 40.13 -9.26 -20.64
N ASN A 319 39.26 -10.21 -20.25
CA ASN A 319 37.80 -10.12 -20.36
C ASN A 319 37.14 -10.10 -18.99
N ILE A 320 37.67 -9.36 -18.03
CA ILE A 320 37.26 -9.39 -16.62
C ILE A 320 35.78 -9.03 -16.39
N ILE A 321 35.20 -8.17 -17.23
CA ILE A 321 33.79 -7.79 -17.17
C ILE A 321 32.90 -8.99 -17.50
N ASP A 322 33.19 -9.72 -18.58
CA ASP A 322 32.43 -10.90 -18.98
C ASP A 322 32.59 -12.01 -17.94
N PHE A 323 33.79 -12.22 -17.42
CA PHE A 323 34.04 -13.15 -16.31
C PHE A 323 33.22 -12.81 -15.07
N THR A 324 33.10 -11.52 -14.73
CA THR A 324 32.27 -11.07 -13.58
C THR A 324 30.77 -11.29 -13.85
N ILE A 325 30.32 -11.08 -15.09
CA ILE A 325 28.94 -11.37 -15.47
C ILE A 325 28.63 -12.87 -15.32
N ASP A 326 29.54 -13.72 -15.78
CA ASP A 326 29.41 -15.18 -15.63
C ASP A 326 29.42 -15.61 -14.15
N PHE A 327 30.25 -14.98 -13.32
CA PHE A 327 30.26 -15.22 -11.89
C PHE A 327 28.88 -14.89 -11.27
N PHE A 328 28.30 -13.74 -11.58
CA PHE A 328 26.96 -13.38 -11.11
C PHE A 328 25.90 -14.34 -11.62
N GLN A 329 25.98 -14.75 -12.89
CA GLN A 329 25.03 -15.71 -13.45
C GLN A 329 25.13 -17.08 -12.76
N LYS A 330 26.33 -17.59 -12.51
CA LYS A 330 26.56 -18.83 -11.75
C LYS A 330 26.02 -18.74 -10.32
N LEU A 331 26.14 -17.59 -9.66
CA LEU A 331 25.52 -17.37 -8.34
C LEU A 331 24.01 -17.45 -8.41
N LYS A 332 23.39 -16.82 -9.43
CA LYS A 332 21.94 -16.86 -9.64
C LYS A 332 21.45 -18.27 -9.90
N ASP A 333 22.09 -19.01 -10.79
CA ASP A 333 21.72 -20.38 -11.15
C ASP A 333 21.84 -21.34 -9.96
N LYS A 334 22.88 -21.16 -9.13
CA LYS A 334 23.15 -22.02 -7.97
C LYS A 334 22.27 -21.71 -6.76
N TYR A 335 21.91 -20.45 -6.53
CA TYR A 335 21.27 -19.99 -5.29
C TYR A 335 19.97 -19.21 -5.48
N GLY A 336 19.59 -18.88 -6.71
CA GLY A 336 18.43 -18.00 -6.98
C GLY A 336 17.07 -18.68 -6.83
N LYS A 337 17.01 -20.00 -7.01
CA LYS A 337 15.75 -20.76 -6.89
C LYS A 337 15.19 -20.67 -5.46
N GLY A 338 13.92 -20.32 -5.31
CA GLY A 338 13.25 -20.11 -4.03
C GLY A 338 13.59 -18.76 -3.37
N ARG A 339 14.17 -17.82 -4.13
CA ARG A 339 14.47 -16.45 -3.69
C ARG A 339 13.88 -15.43 -4.65
N GLU A 340 12.70 -15.72 -5.18
CA GLU A 340 11.90 -14.81 -5.97
C GLU A 340 11.39 -13.68 -5.06
N ARG A 341 10.97 -12.57 -5.67
CA ARG A 341 10.38 -11.43 -4.93
C ARG A 341 9.16 -11.87 -4.14
N GLN A 342 9.13 -11.50 -2.87
CA GLN A 342 8.03 -11.82 -1.96
C GLN A 342 7.08 -10.64 -1.77
N THR A 343 7.59 -9.41 -1.76
CA THR A 343 6.80 -8.20 -1.56
C THR A 343 6.08 -7.80 -2.84
N GLU A 344 4.76 -7.69 -2.78
CA GLU A 344 3.94 -7.18 -3.89
C GLU A 344 4.06 -5.65 -3.99
N LEU A 345 4.43 -5.12 -5.17
CA LEU A 345 4.51 -3.68 -5.39
C LEU A 345 3.18 -3.15 -5.92
N ARG A 346 2.58 -2.21 -5.19
CA ARG A 346 1.30 -1.59 -5.56
C ARG A 346 1.24 -0.15 -5.03
N SER A 347 0.71 0.78 -5.82
CA SER A 347 0.38 2.12 -5.29
C SER A 347 -0.87 2.04 -4.40
N PHE A 348 -0.86 2.79 -3.30
CA PHE A 348 -1.97 2.79 -2.36
C PHE A 348 -2.86 4.01 -2.55
N ASP A 349 -4.17 3.76 -2.62
CA ASP A 349 -5.16 4.82 -2.49
C ASP A 349 -5.11 5.44 -1.09
N THR A 350 -5.45 6.72 -1.02
CA THR A 350 -5.53 7.43 0.27
C THR A 350 -6.80 7.01 1.00
N ILE A 351 -6.66 6.32 2.13
CA ILE A 351 -7.78 5.96 3.00
C ILE A 351 -8.12 7.18 3.86
N GLU A 352 -9.34 7.69 3.71
CA GLU A 352 -9.85 8.75 4.56
C GLU A 352 -10.38 8.15 5.87
N ALA A 353 -9.64 8.33 6.95
CA ALA A 353 -9.97 7.78 8.27
C ALA A 353 -11.40 8.13 8.74
N THR A 354 -11.91 9.29 8.37
CA THR A 354 -13.27 9.73 8.71
C THR A 354 -14.38 8.91 8.03
N LYS A 355 -14.08 8.28 6.89
CA LYS A 355 -15.05 7.44 6.16
C LYS A 355 -15.12 6.01 6.68
N VAL A 356 -14.05 5.53 7.30
CA VAL A 356 -13.92 4.13 7.74
C VAL A 356 -14.07 3.95 9.26
N VAL A 357 -14.00 5.04 10.04
CA VAL A 357 -14.17 4.98 11.49
C VAL A 357 -15.61 4.64 11.87
N LEU A 358 -15.78 3.82 12.90
CA LEU A 358 -17.08 3.52 13.46
C LEU A 358 -17.64 4.71 14.25
N ARG A 359 -18.90 5.08 13.99
CA ARG A 359 -19.64 6.09 14.74
C ARG A 359 -20.31 5.43 15.94
N ASN A 360 -19.61 5.31 17.04
CA ASN A 360 -20.03 4.61 18.26
C ASN A 360 -20.41 5.55 19.43
N THR A 361 -20.33 6.84 19.19
CA THR A 361 -20.62 7.87 20.20
C THR A 361 -21.81 8.70 19.74
N LYS A 362 -22.67 9.12 20.68
CA LYS A 362 -23.83 9.93 20.40
C LYS A 362 -23.56 11.40 20.65
N LEU A 363 -23.88 12.24 19.67
CA LEU A 363 -23.80 13.70 19.77
C LEU A 363 -25.13 14.26 20.24
N TYR A 364 -25.08 15.18 21.20
CA TYR A 364 -26.24 15.88 21.75
C TYR A 364 -26.05 17.39 21.66
N VAL A 365 -27.16 18.14 21.72
CA VAL A 365 -27.16 19.61 21.67
C VAL A 365 -28.17 20.22 22.63
N ASN A 366 -27.75 21.26 23.32
CA ASN A 366 -28.65 22.21 24.02
C ASN A 366 -28.69 23.48 23.18
N ARG A 367 -29.78 23.64 22.41
CA ARG A 367 -29.89 24.75 21.43
C ARG A 367 -30.02 26.13 22.09
N GLU A 368 -30.72 26.24 23.21
CA GLU A 368 -30.97 27.48 23.90
C GLU A 368 -29.73 27.99 24.65
N GLU A 369 -29.09 27.10 25.38
CA GLU A 369 -27.90 27.43 26.14
C GLU A 369 -26.63 27.47 25.26
N GLY A 370 -26.67 26.86 24.07
CA GLY A 370 -25.58 26.91 23.08
C GLY A 370 -24.45 25.92 23.30
N PHE A 371 -24.74 24.78 23.95
CA PHE A 371 -23.78 23.73 24.18
C PHE A 371 -24.01 22.52 23.23
N LEU A 372 -22.95 21.90 22.83
CA LEU A 372 -22.95 20.60 22.15
C LEU A 372 -21.94 19.65 22.79
N GLY A 373 -22.12 18.36 22.62
CA GLY A 373 -21.16 17.36 23.09
C GLY A 373 -21.73 15.98 23.34
N THR A 374 -20.84 15.02 23.61
CA THR A 374 -21.20 13.63 23.86
C THR A 374 -21.65 13.38 25.30
N GLY A 375 -21.29 14.27 26.23
CA GLY A 375 -21.66 14.23 27.65
C GLY A 375 -23.07 14.73 27.95
N LEU A 376 -23.74 15.40 27.02
CA LEU A 376 -25.05 16.05 27.19
C LEU A 376 -26.22 15.09 27.01
N LYS A 377 -26.21 13.93 27.66
CA LYS A 377 -27.17 12.80 27.45
C LYS A 377 -28.64 13.14 27.79
N LYS A 378 -28.90 14.24 28.45
CA LYS A 378 -30.26 14.73 28.81
C LYS A 378 -30.84 15.71 27.78
N ASP A 379 -30.03 16.20 26.86
CA ASP A 379 -30.38 17.17 25.84
C ASP A 379 -30.77 16.46 24.51
N GLU A 380 -31.04 17.24 23.47
CA GLU A 380 -31.50 16.76 22.18
C GLU A 380 -30.43 15.87 21.50
N TYR A 381 -30.76 14.66 21.11
CA TYR A 381 -29.91 13.79 20.31
C TYR A 381 -29.82 14.31 18.87
N VAL A 382 -28.62 14.39 18.32
CA VAL A 382 -28.34 14.88 16.96
C VAL A 382 -28.03 13.73 16.01
N ALA A 383 -26.99 12.95 16.29
CA ALA A 383 -26.52 11.88 15.42
C ALA A 383 -25.50 10.99 16.14
N ASP A 384 -25.26 9.80 15.56
CA ASP A 384 -24.09 8.99 15.94
C ASP A 384 -22.86 9.58 15.29
N CYS A 385 -21.77 9.68 16.04
CA CYS A 385 -20.49 10.28 15.63
C CYS A 385 -19.30 9.50 16.18
N SER A 386 -18.12 9.90 15.76
CA SER A 386 -16.83 9.46 16.28
C SER A 386 -16.08 10.64 16.91
N ASP A 387 -15.09 10.35 17.74
CA ASP A 387 -14.18 11.34 18.35
C ASP A 387 -13.30 12.09 17.33
N ILE A 388 -13.20 11.60 16.09
CA ILE A 388 -12.47 12.24 15.01
C ILE A 388 -13.34 13.05 14.06
N ASP A 389 -14.68 12.93 14.17
CA ASP A 389 -15.62 13.68 13.33
C ASP A 389 -15.58 15.17 13.64
N ASP A 390 -15.90 15.96 12.63
CA ASP A 390 -16.19 17.39 12.76
C ASP A 390 -17.70 17.60 12.85
N VAL A 391 -18.11 18.65 13.53
CA VAL A 391 -19.51 19.06 13.66
C VAL A 391 -19.66 20.47 13.11
N ILE A 392 -20.66 20.68 12.24
CA ILE A 392 -21.03 22.01 11.76
C ILE A 392 -22.21 22.54 12.55
N VAL A 393 -22.14 23.80 12.95
CA VAL A 393 -23.17 24.47 13.73
C VAL A 393 -23.54 25.79 13.09
N PHE A 394 -24.85 26.09 13.01
CA PHE A 394 -25.39 27.36 12.54
C PHE A 394 -26.21 28.01 13.64
N LEU A 395 -25.98 29.30 13.83
CA LEU A 395 -26.63 30.11 14.82
C LEU A 395 -27.68 31.04 14.19
N ARG A 396 -28.69 31.44 14.98
CA ARG A 396 -29.76 32.32 14.53
C ARG A 396 -29.26 33.73 14.14
N ASP A 397 -28.15 34.19 14.69
CA ASP A 397 -27.53 35.47 14.31
C ASP A 397 -26.82 35.43 12.95
N GLY A 398 -26.84 34.29 12.26
CA GLY A 398 -26.24 34.08 10.94
C GLY A 398 -24.79 33.65 10.97
N LYS A 399 -24.23 33.29 12.10
CA LYS A 399 -22.89 32.74 12.22
C LYS A 399 -22.90 31.23 12.07
N MET A 400 -21.82 30.71 11.57
CA MET A 400 -21.54 29.26 11.53
C MET A 400 -20.14 28.95 12.02
N MET A 401 -19.94 27.79 12.58
CA MET A 401 -18.62 27.25 12.97
C MET A 401 -18.54 25.76 12.71
N ILE A 402 -17.32 25.29 12.44
CA ILE A 402 -16.99 23.88 12.45
C ILE A 402 -16.04 23.62 13.60
N THR A 403 -16.33 22.56 14.36
CA THR A 403 -15.52 22.14 15.50
C THR A 403 -15.42 20.64 15.58
N LYS A 404 -14.43 20.11 16.30
CA LYS A 404 -14.37 18.67 16.63
C LYS A 404 -15.47 18.28 17.61
N VAL A 405 -15.85 17.02 17.56
CA VAL A 405 -16.64 16.40 18.62
C VAL A 405 -15.87 16.50 19.94
N ASP A 406 -16.56 16.93 21.00
CA ASP A 406 -16.04 17.11 22.35
C ASP A 406 -17.05 16.56 23.37
N GLU A 407 -16.65 16.39 24.62
CA GLU A 407 -17.55 15.96 25.68
C GLU A 407 -18.61 17.04 25.98
N LYS A 408 -18.18 18.30 26.09
CA LYS A 408 -19.07 19.48 26.25
C LYS A 408 -18.38 20.73 25.74
N LYS A 409 -18.94 21.39 24.75
CA LYS A 409 -18.40 22.61 24.16
C LYS A 409 -19.47 23.70 24.00
N PHE A 410 -19.15 24.92 24.42
CA PHE A 410 -19.98 26.09 24.18
C PHE A 410 -19.67 26.67 22.79
N ILE A 411 -20.70 26.88 21.97
CA ILE A 411 -20.58 27.45 20.63
C ILE A 411 -21.28 28.81 20.52
N GLY A 412 -22.38 28.98 21.21
CA GLY A 412 -23.21 30.21 21.13
C GLY A 412 -24.69 29.85 21.25
N LYS A 413 -25.48 30.75 21.79
CA LYS A 413 -26.90 30.54 22.00
C LYS A 413 -27.68 30.50 20.68
N ASP A 414 -28.90 29.98 20.74
CA ASP A 414 -29.84 29.89 19.61
C ASP A 414 -29.29 29.10 18.39
N ILE A 415 -28.83 27.88 18.64
CA ILE A 415 -28.39 26.97 17.57
C ILE A 415 -29.61 26.56 16.73
N ILE A 416 -29.61 26.90 15.43
CA ILE A 416 -30.70 26.60 14.50
C ILE A 416 -30.48 25.29 13.78
N HIS A 417 -29.21 24.90 13.53
CA HIS A 417 -28.87 23.61 12.89
C HIS A 417 -27.52 23.12 13.40
N ILE A 418 -27.42 21.77 13.53
CA ILE A 418 -26.22 21.06 13.89
C ILE A 418 -26.22 19.72 13.19
N ALA A 419 -25.06 19.32 12.64
CA ALA A 419 -24.86 18.01 12.00
C ALA A 419 -23.40 17.58 12.06
N VAL A 420 -23.13 16.30 11.91
CA VAL A 420 -21.76 15.80 11.62
C VAL A 420 -21.35 16.32 10.24
N PHE A 421 -20.15 16.86 10.15
CA PHE A 421 -19.63 17.53 8.96
C PHE A 421 -18.60 16.70 8.24
N ASP A 422 -18.86 16.41 6.95
CA ASP A 422 -17.86 15.85 6.05
C ASP A 422 -17.24 16.96 5.19
N LYS A 423 -15.94 17.16 5.33
CA LYS A 423 -15.17 18.18 4.61
C LYS A 423 -15.20 17.99 3.08
N ASN A 424 -15.42 16.76 2.62
CA ASN A 424 -15.46 16.41 1.21
C ASN A 424 -16.88 16.38 0.63
N ASP A 425 -17.89 16.58 1.46
CA ASP A 425 -19.28 16.64 1.01
C ASP A 425 -19.53 17.92 0.21
N LYS A 426 -19.77 17.76 -1.08
CA LYS A 426 -20.15 18.84 -2.02
C LYS A 426 -21.65 18.83 -2.36
N ARG A 427 -22.40 17.86 -1.81
CA ARG A 427 -23.81 17.68 -2.14
C ARG A 427 -24.75 18.29 -1.13
N THR A 428 -24.34 18.43 0.12
CA THR A 428 -25.14 19.15 1.13
C THR A 428 -25.22 20.63 0.79
N ILE A 429 -26.42 21.09 0.47
CA ILE A 429 -26.75 22.47 0.15
C ILE A 429 -27.60 23.04 1.25
N TYR A 430 -27.23 24.20 1.74
CA TYR A 430 -27.97 24.95 2.74
C TYR A 430 -28.83 26.02 2.06
N ASN A 431 -30.12 26.00 2.32
CA ASN A 431 -31.07 27.01 1.86
C ASN A 431 -31.37 27.94 3.03
N MET A 432 -31.23 29.23 2.81
CA MET A 432 -31.30 30.22 3.90
C MET A 432 -32.02 31.48 3.45
N MET A 433 -32.90 31.99 4.31
CA MET A 433 -33.41 33.36 4.24
C MET A 433 -33.03 34.11 5.52
N TYR A 434 -32.50 35.31 5.39
CA TYR A 434 -32.08 36.11 6.52
C TYR A 434 -32.46 37.58 6.35
N ARG A 435 -32.74 38.24 7.43
CA ARG A 435 -32.90 39.69 7.51
C ARG A 435 -31.53 40.30 7.85
N ASP A 436 -31.13 41.28 7.09
CA ASP A 436 -29.84 41.95 7.25
C ASP A 436 -30.02 43.23 8.11
N GLY A 437 -29.52 43.20 9.33
CA GLY A 437 -29.73 44.22 10.34
C GLY A 437 -31.12 44.18 10.98
N LYS A 438 -31.34 45.05 12.00
CA LYS A 438 -32.56 45.06 12.82
C LYS A 438 -33.83 45.36 12.01
N ASN A 439 -33.74 46.27 11.04
CA ASN A 439 -34.86 46.73 10.19
C ASN A 439 -34.54 46.62 8.70
N GLY A 440 -33.58 45.81 8.29
CA GLY A 440 -33.09 45.70 6.93
C GLY A 440 -33.93 44.80 6.05
N SER A 441 -33.53 44.70 4.80
CA SER A 441 -34.14 43.84 3.79
C SER A 441 -33.89 42.36 4.10
N THR A 442 -34.79 41.49 3.61
CA THR A 442 -34.63 40.03 3.66
C THR A 442 -34.04 39.53 2.37
N PHE A 443 -33.04 38.66 2.50
CA PHE A 443 -32.31 38.01 1.41
C PHE A 443 -32.53 36.49 1.41
N ILE A 444 -32.46 35.86 0.25
CA ILE A 444 -32.49 34.42 0.04
C ILE A 444 -31.21 33.97 -0.65
N LYS A 445 -30.65 32.86 -0.18
CA LYS A 445 -29.48 32.23 -0.82
C LYS A 445 -29.45 30.72 -0.65
N ARG A 446 -28.75 30.06 -1.57
CA ARG A 446 -28.35 28.66 -1.50
C ARG A 446 -26.83 28.58 -1.52
N PHE A 447 -26.26 27.79 -0.66
CA PHE A 447 -24.80 27.65 -0.59
C PHE A 447 -24.37 26.30 -0.09
N ASN A 448 -23.16 25.90 -0.43
CA ASN A 448 -22.43 24.82 0.22
C ASN A 448 -21.35 25.38 1.15
N VAL A 449 -20.84 24.51 2.01
CA VAL A 449 -19.76 24.86 2.93
C VAL A 449 -18.49 24.09 2.56
N SER A 450 -17.47 24.82 2.12
CA SER A 450 -16.15 24.30 1.78
C SER A 450 -15.06 25.27 2.20
N GLY A 451 -13.81 24.81 2.33
CA GLY A 451 -12.67 25.66 2.62
C GLY A 451 -12.78 26.37 3.98
N VAL A 452 -13.08 25.64 5.05
CA VAL A 452 -13.29 26.15 6.42
C VAL A 452 -12.19 25.71 7.37
N THR A 453 -11.87 26.57 8.33
CA THR A 453 -10.95 26.30 9.44
C THR A 453 -11.77 25.97 10.69
N ARG A 454 -11.35 24.98 11.46
CA ARG A 454 -11.97 24.62 12.75
C ARG A 454 -11.90 25.78 13.74
N ASP A 455 -12.90 25.85 14.60
CA ASP A 455 -12.99 26.79 15.74
C ASP A 455 -12.95 28.27 15.33
N LYS A 456 -13.33 28.55 14.07
CA LYS A 456 -13.48 29.89 13.54
C LYS A 456 -14.94 30.18 13.18
N PHE A 457 -15.46 31.31 13.61
CA PHE A 457 -16.78 31.79 13.18
C PHE A 457 -16.72 32.38 11.76
N TYR A 458 -17.73 32.08 11.00
CA TYR A 458 -17.98 32.62 9.66
C TYR A 458 -19.35 33.26 9.66
N ASP A 459 -19.46 34.54 9.31
CA ASP A 459 -20.74 35.23 9.14
C ASP A 459 -21.34 34.92 7.76
N LEU A 460 -22.60 34.53 7.74
CA LEU A 460 -23.35 34.19 6.55
C LEU A 460 -24.26 35.33 6.07
N THR A 461 -24.30 36.43 6.80
CA THR A 461 -25.08 37.66 6.51
C THR A 461 -24.19 38.72 5.86
N GLN A 462 -24.53 40.00 6.03
CA GLN A 462 -23.69 41.13 5.62
C GLN A 462 -23.06 41.84 6.84
N GLU A 463 -22.94 41.12 7.95
CA GLU A 463 -22.34 41.55 9.22
C GLU A 463 -23.03 42.79 9.88
N ASN A 464 -24.22 43.18 9.42
CA ASN A 464 -24.96 44.29 10.03
C ASN A 464 -25.55 43.87 11.39
N ALA A 465 -25.36 44.70 12.40
CA ALA A 465 -25.82 44.43 13.76
C ALA A 465 -27.35 44.15 13.79
N GLY A 466 -27.75 43.03 14.41
CA GLY A 466 -29.15 42.61 14.50
C GLY A 466 -29.64 41.80 13.27
N SER A 467 -28.73 41.36 12.43
CA SER A 467 -29.05 40.37 11.38
C SER A 467 -29.57 39.08 12.02
N MET A 468 -30.52 38.40 11.35
CA MET A 468 -31.18 37.23 11.90
C MET A 468 -31.63 36.29 10.79
N VAL A 469 -31.38 35.01 10.95
CA VAL A 469 -31.89 33.94 10.07
C VAL A 469 -33.35 33.71 10.34
N LEU A 470 -34.17 33.83 9.32
CA LEU A 470 -35.63 33.67 9.36
C LEU A 470 -36.08 32.28 8.91
N TYR A 471 -35.34 31.65 7.98
CA TYR A 471 -35.55 30.32 7.48
C TYR A 471 -34.22 29.64 7.19
N PHE A 472 -34.12 28.36 7.53
CA PHE A 472 -32.92 27.56 7.28
C PHE A 472 -33.30 26.09 7.06
N SER A 473 -32.72 25.46 6.04
CA SER A 473 -32.76 24.02 5.82
C SER A 473 -31.42 23.50 5.35
N ALA A 474 -31.09 22.29 5.77
CA ALA A 474 -29.93 21.54 5.30
C ALA A 474 -30.42 20.40 4.40
N ASN A 475 -29.90 20.36 3.17
CA ASN A 475 -30.39 19.50 2.11
C ASN A 475 -29.21 18.59 1.62
N PRO A 476 -29.10 17.33 2.13
CA PRO A 476 -27.95 16.46 1.89
C PRO A 476 -27.72 16.09 0.42
N ASN A 477 -28.72 16.22 -0.42
CA ASN A 477 -28.63 15.95 -1.84
C ASN A 477 -29.00 17.19 -2.70
N GLY A 478 -28.92 18.39 -2.12
CA GLY A 478 -29.21 19.64 -2.83
C GLY A 478 -30.67 19.82 -3.21
N GLU A 479 -31.59 19.34 -2.38
CA GLU A 479 -33.02 19.53 -2.55
C GLU A 479 -33.36 21.01 -2.49
N ALA A 480 -34.38 21.42 -3.24
CA ALA A 480 -34.86 22.81 -3.33
C ALA A 480 -36.34 22.85 -3.01
N GLU A 481 -36.66 23.24 -1.79
CA GLU A 481 -38.02 23.35 -1.32
C GLU A 481 -38.72 24.61 -1.80
N VAL A 482 -40.06 24.57 -1.81
CA VAL A 482 -40.95 25.73 -1.99
C VAL A 482 -41.44 26.20 -0.64
N VAL A 483 -41.27 27.49 -0.35
CA VAL A 483 -41.76 28.10 0.87
C VAL A 483 -42.73 29.20 0.62
N THR A 484 -43.71 29.35 1.51
CA THR A 484 -44.70 30.44 1.52
C THR A 484 -44.22 31.54 2.45
N ILE A 485 -44.13 32.75 1.96
CA ILE A 485 -43.77 33.96 2.72
C ILE A 485 -45.00 34.76 3.07
N LEU A 486 -45.17 35.13 4.34
CA LEU A 486 -46.20 36.04 4.86
C LEU A 486 -45.54 37.30 5.39
N LEU A 487 -45.96 38.46 4.88
CA LEU A 487 -45.52 39.76 5.43
C LEU A 487 -46.34 40.20 6.63
N ARG A 488 -45.77 41.06 7.46
CA ARG A 488 -46.54 41.88 8.37
C ARG A 488 -47.24 42.96 7.56
N GLN A 489 -48.46 43.30 7.90
CA GLN A 489 -49.20 44.39 7.24
C GLN A 489 -48.53 45.73 7.62
N VAL A 490 -47.99 46.42 6.62
CA VAL A 490 -47.32 47.70 6.80
C VAL A 490 -47.81 48.62 5.67
N GLY A 491 -48.45 49.69 6.01
CA GLY A 491 -48.94 50.70 5.05
C GLY A 491 -49.87 50.09 3.96
N SER A 492 -49.62 50.48 2.71
CA SER A 492 -50.46 50.10 1.53
C SER A 492 -49.96 48.86 0.78
N VAL A 493 -49.21 47.96 1.39
CA VAL A 493 -48.72 46.73 0.74
C VAL A 493 -49.88 45.83 0.35
N LYS A 494 -50.11 45.61 -0.95
CA LYS A 494 -51.25 44.85 -1.48
C LYS A 494 -51.01 43.36 -1.46
N LYS A 495 -49.78 42.86 -1.70
CA LYS A 495 -49.44 41.41 -1.76
C LYS A 495 -48.74 41.00 -0.46
N LEU A 496 -49.49 40.38 0.43
CA LEU A 496 -49.02 39.95 1.75
C LEU A 496 -48.55 38.47 1.80
N LYS A 497 -48.84 37.68 0.77
CA LYS A 497 -48.50 36.26 0.70
C LYS A 497 -48.06 35.88 -0.70
N TRP A 498 -46.97 35.12 -0.82
CA TRP A 498 -46.51 34.50 -2.05
C TRP A 498 -45.59 33.33 -1.77
N ASP A 499 -45.40 32.48 -2.77
CA ASP A 499 -44.51 31.33 -2.72
C ASP A 499 -43.17 31.70 -3.36
N VAL A 500 -42.10 31.11 -2.83
CA VAL A 500 -40.72 31.20 -3.37
C VAL A 500 -40.17 29.82 -3.49
N ASP A 501 -39.68 29.49 -4.68
CA ASP A 501 -39.03 28.22 -4.99
C ASP A 501 -37.51 28.41 -4.88
N PHE A 502 -36.85 27.61 -4.05
CA PHE A 502 -35.40 27.64 -3.92
C PHE A 502 -34.71 27.11 -5.18
N SER A 503 -35.37 26.35 -6.06
CA SER A 503 -34.77 25.88 -7.32
C SER A 503 -34.40 27.02 -8.26
N ASP A 504 -35.07 28.18 -8.16
CA ASP A 504 -34.76 29.40 -8.92
C ASP A 504 -33.51 30.12 -8.42
N ILE A 505 -32.97 29.72 -7.27
CA ILE A 505 -31.82 30.37 -6.63
C ILE A 505 -30.55 29.57 -6.94
N ALA A 506 -29.61 30.21 -7.62
CA ALA A 506 -28.31 29.61 -7.94
C ALA A 506 -27.52 29.31 -6.66
N ILE A 507 -26.89 28.12 -6.61
CA ILE A 507 -25.96 27.74 -5.55
C ILE A 507 -24.68 28.54 -5.70
N LYS A 508 -24.31 29.32 -4.67
CA LYS A 508 -23.12 30.18 -4.63
C LYS A 508 -22.28 29.89 -3.39
N GLY A 509 -21.12 30.52 -3.27
CA GLY A 509 -20.30 30.41 -2.05
C GLY A 509 -21.03 31.00 -0.83
N ARG A 510 -20.70 30.49 0.39
CA ARG A 510 -21.32 30.89 1.67
C ARG A 510 -21.29 32.40 1.95
N ALA A 511 -20.25 33.10 1.47
CA ALA A 511 -20.09 34.58 1.66
C ALA A 511 -21.00 35.41 0.74
N SER A 512 -21.76 34.79 -0.19
CA SER A 512 -22.64 35.53 -1.09
C SER A 512 -23.79 36.20 -0.31
N ARG A 513 -24.16 37.41 -0.69
CA ARG A 513 -25.30 38.14 -0.12
C ARG A 513 -26.64 37.45 -0.38
N GLY A 514 -26.79 36.83 -1.55
CA GLY A 514 -28.07 36.29 -2.03
C GLY A 514 -28.93 37.31 -2.78
N ASN A 515 -30.14 36.90 -3.12
CA ASN A 515 -31.13 37.71 -3.83
C ASN A 515 -32.08 38.38 -2.82
N THR A 516 -32.51 39.61 -3.12
CA THR A 516 -33.49 40.33 -2.26
C THR A 516 -34.88 39.69 -2.39
N VAL A 517 -35.49 39.34 -1.28
CA VAL A 517 -36.85 38.76 -1.19
C VAL A 517 -37.86 39.84 -0.88
N SER A 518 -37.59 40.67 0.14
CA SER A 518 -38.49 41.70 0.60
C SER A 518 -37.75 42.84 1.31
N LYS A 519 -38.20 44.05 1.08
CA LYS A 519 -37.83 45.24 1.88
C LYS A 519 -38.73 45.46 3.09
N TYR A 520 -39.83 44.71 3.17
CA TYR A 520 -40.83 44.79 4.24
C TYR A 520 -40.62 43.65 5.26
N PRO A 521 -41.02 43.86 6.52
CA PRO A 521 -40.82 42.86 7.56
C PRO A 521 -41.68 41.62 7.32
N ILE A 522 -41.05 40.47 7.36
CA ILE A 522 -41.68 39.16 7.24
C ILE A 522 -42.30 38.77 8.60
N LYS A 523 -43.54 38.27 8.55
CA LYS A 523 -44.25 37.73 9.69
C LYS A 523 -43.90 36.27 9.95
N LYS A 524 -43.91 35.45 8.86
CA LYS A 524 -43.65 34.01 8.92
C LYS A 524 -43.17 33.49 7.55
N ILE A 525 -42.37 32.44 7.57
CA ILE A 525 -41.99 31.65 6.41
C ILE A 525 -42.39 30.18 6.72
N GLU A 526 -43.16 29.56 5.85
CA GLU A 526 -43.68 28.21 6.03
C GLU A 526 -43.22 27.33 4.86
N LEU A 527 -42.78 26.10 5.16
CA LEU A 527 -42.51 25.09 4.16
C LEU A 527 -43.85 24.70 3.48
N LYS A 528 -43.91 24.82 2.16
CA LYS A 528 -45.07 24.43 1.37
C LYS A 528 -44.87 23.04 0.76
N GLU A 529 -43.72 22.81 0.13
CA GLU A 529 -43.39 21.56 -0.52
C GLU A 529 -41.91 21.20 -0.30
N LYS A 530 -41.64 19.92 -0.02
CA LYS A 530 -40.29 19.39 -0.10
C LYS A 530 -39.88 19.34 -1.56
N GLY A 531 -38.76 19.98 -1.90
CA GLY A 531 -38.26 20.00 -3.25
C GLY A 531 -37.50 18.73 -3.65
N ILE A 532 -37.13 18.70 -4.90
CA ILE A 532 -36.26 17.65 -5.46
C ILE A 532 -34.83 18.17 -5.59
N SER A 533 -33.85 17.26 -5.72
CA SER A 533 -32.46 17.61 -5.94
C SER A 533 -32.27 18.38 -7.25
N THR A 534 -31.49 19.47 -7.18
CA THR A 534 -31.06 20.25 -8.34
C THR A 534 -29.66 19.89 -8.83
N LEU A 535 -29.02 18.88 -8.22
CA LEU A 535 -27.67 18.42 -8.51
C LEU A 535 -27.64 17.36 -9.61
N ARG A 536 -26.43 17.10 -10.17
CA ARG A 536 -26.21 16.03 -11.15
C ARG A 536 -26.49 14.66 -10.57
N PRO A 537 -26.87 13.65 -11.40
CA PRO A 537 -27.06 12.26 -10.98
C PRO A 537 -25.85 11.74 -10.19
N ARG A 538 -26.09 10.77 -9.31
CA ARG A 538 -25.04 10.08 -8.54
C ARG A 538 -25.04 8.59 -8.82
N LYS A 539 -23.88 7.96 -8.82
CA LYS A 539 -23.74 6.51 -8.83
C LYS A 539 -24.13 5.95 -7.47
N VAL A 540 -24.83 4.82 -7.48
CA VAL A 540 -25.27 4.10 -6.28
C VAL A 540 -24.86 2.65 -6.42
N TRP A 541 -24.27 2.10 -5.36
CA TRP A 541 -23.85 0.71 -5.24
C TRP A 541 -24.66 0.03 -4.13
N PHE A 542 -24.78 -1.27 -4.22
CA PHE A 542 -25.38 -2.11 -3.19
C PHE A 542 -24.31 -3.03 -2.59
N ASP A 543 -24.13 -2.94 -1.27
CA ASP A 543 -23.25 -3.81 -0.50
C ASP A 543 -24.09 -4.94 0.11
N ASP A 544 -23.96 -6.14 -0.45
CA ASP A 544 -24.71 -7.34 -0.07
C ASP A 544 -24.33 -7.87 1.32
N THR A 545 -23.16 -7.51 1.84
CA THR A 545 -22.69 -7.93 3.16
C THR A 545 -23.39 -7.19 4.30
N VAL A 546 -23.67 -5.90 4.09
CA VAL A 546 -24.37 -5.07 5.07
C VAL A 546 -25.82 -4.78 4.68
N GLN A 547 -26.27 -5.30 3.54
CA GLN A 547 -27.63 -5.11 2.99
C GLN A 547 -28.03 -3.64 2.91
N ARG A 548 -27.13 -2.78 2.36
CA ARG A 548 -27.35 -1.33 2.27
C ARG A 548 -26.78 -0.72 0.99
N LEU A 549 -27.37 0.41 0.61
CA LEU A 549 -26.83 1.22 -0.47
C LEU A 549 -25.63 2.05 0.00
N ASN A 550 -24.73 2.34 -0.93
CA ASN A 550 -23.63 3.27 -0.71
C ASN A 550 -23.31 4.07 -1.97
N VAL A 551 -22.45 5.08 -1.81
CA VAL A 551 -21.92 5.92 -2.90
C VAL A 551 -20.38 5.86 -2.97
N ASP A 552 -19.80 4.94 -2.21
CA ASP A 552 -18.35 4.81 -2.02
C ASP A 552 -17.72 3.79 -2.99
N GLY A 553 -18.51 3.20 -3.89
CA GLY A 553 -18.04 2.22 -4.87
C GLY A 553 -17.91 0.78 -4.33
N ARG A 554 -18.63 0.43 -3.25
CA ARG A 554 -18.58 -0.89 -2.60
C ARG A 554 -19.72 -1.78 -3.06
N GLY A 555 -19.42 -3.02 -3.42
CA GLY A 555 -20.39 -3.99 -3.90
C GLY A 555 -20.80 -3.77 -5.35
N GLU A 556 -22.03 -4.13 -5.70
CA GLU A 556 -22.58 -4.08 -7.05
C GLU A 556 -23.03 -2.66 -7.44
N LEU A 557 -22.64 -2.19 -8.64
CA LEU A 557 -23.08 -0.91 -9.18
C LEU A 557 -24.52 -1.03 -9.73
N LEU A 558 -25.49 -0.41 -9.07
CA LEU A 558 -26.88 -0.36 -9.54
C LEU A 558 -27.13 0.68 -10.65
N GLY A 559 -26.20 1.63 -10.84
CA GLY A 559 -26.27 2.64 -11.90
C GLY A 559 -26.20 4.09 -11.41
N GLU A 560 -26.47 5.03 -12.33
CA GLU A 560 -26.58 6.47 -12.03
C GLU A 560 -28.04 6.86 -11.78
N PHE A 561 -28.30 7.47 -10.62
CA PHE A 561 -29.62 7.85 -10.16
C PHE A 561 -29.84 9.36 -10.22
N LYS A 562 -30.89 9.77 -10.92
CA LYS A 562 -31.47 11.11 -10.85
C LYS A 562 -32.40 11.21 -9.62
N PRO A 563 -32.82 12.41 -9.22
CA PRO A 563 -33.65 12.60 -8.01
C PRO A 563 -34.94 11.79 -7.95
N ASN A 564 -35.58 11.53 -9.10
CA ASN A 564 -36.84 10.82 -9.21
C ASN A 564 -36.69 9.35 -9.60
N ASP A 565 -35.47 8.86 -9.81
CA ASP A 565 -35.23 7.47 -10.14
C ASP A 565 -35.50 6.60 -8.91
N ARG A 566 -36.04 5.42 -9.15
CA ARG A 566 -36.41 4.47 -8.12
C ARG A 566 -35.65 3.17 -8.25
N LEU A 567 -35.62 2.41 -7.19
CA LEU A 567 -35.18 1.03 -7.14
C LEU A 567 -36.39 0.12 -7.20
N LEU A 568 -36.29 -0.93 -8.00
CA LEU A 568 -37.21 -2.09 -7.99
C LEU A 568 -36.64 -3.14 -7.06
N ILE A 569 -37.45 -3.63 -6.16
CA ILE A 569 -37.16 -4.72 -5.22
C ILE A 569 -38.14 -5.83 -5.43
N ILE A 570 -37.66 -7.07 -5.56
CA ILE A 570 -38.49 -8.28 -5.61
C ILE A 570 -37.93 -9.29 -4.61
N ASN A 571 -38.79 -9.84 -3.78
CA ASN A 571 -38.46 -10.84 -2.77
C ASN A 571 -38.85 -12.26 -3.21
N GLN A 572 -38.26 -13.27 -2.60
CA GLN A 572 -38.57 -14.69 -2.83
C GLN A 572 -40.05 -15.04 -2.58
N THR A 573 -40.72 -14.25 -1.74
CA THR A 573 -42.14 -14.39 -1.43
C THR A 573 -43.09 -13.94 -2.57
N GLY A 574 -42.55 -13.44 -3.69
CA GLY A 574 -43.35 -12.91 -4.81
C GLY A 574 -43.95 -11.53 -4.58
N LYS A 575 -43.39 -10.78 -3.65
CA LYS A 575 -43.69 -9.37 -3.40
C LYS A 575 -42.74 -8.47 -4.16
N LEU A 576 -43.26 -7.40 -4.72
CA LEU A 576 -42.49 -6.34 -5.35
C LEU A 576 -42.85 -4.98 -4.76
N LYS A 577 -41.86 -4.08 -4.74
CA LYS A 577 -42.02 -2.65 -4.39
C LYS A 577 -41.04 -1.78 -5.12
N THR A 578 -41.40 -0.51 -5.30
CA THR A 578 -40.44 0.50 -5.77
C THR A 578 -40.23 1.54 -4.67
N ILE A 579 -38.94 1.90 -4.45
CA ILE A 579 -38.58 2.88 -3.43
C ILE A 579 -37.62 3.93 -4.00
N ILE A 580 -37.53 5.09 -3.35
CA ILE A 580 -36.49 6.08 -3.59
C ILE A 580 -35.19 5.54 -2.93
N PRO A 581 -34.01 5.60 -3.59
CA PRO A 581 -32.78 5.08 -3.04
C PRO A 581 -32.27 5.96 -1.88
N GLU A 582 -32.50 5.51 -0.65
CA GLU A 582 -31.98 6.13 0.56
C GLU A 582 -30.83 5.28 1.13
N LEU A 583 -29.68 5.91 1.42
CA LEU A 583 -28.50 5.21 1.93
C LEU A 583 -28.70 4.59 3.33
N THR A 584 -29.73 5.02 4.06
CA THR A 584 -30.09 4.49 5.38
C THR A 584 -30.97 3.25 5.32
N THR A 585 -31.58 2.97 4.16
CA THR A 585 -32.48 1.81 4.01
C THR A 585 -31.69 0.52 4.17
N HIS A 586 -32.21 -0.37 5.00
CA HIS A 586 -31.76 -1.75 5.12
C HIS A 586 -32.64 -2.65 4.25
N PHE A 587 -32.04 -3.56 3.52
CA PHE A 587 -32.73 -4.50 2.63
C PHE A 587 -32.76 -5.88 3.27
N ASP A 588 -33.82 -6.63 2.98
CA ASP A 588 -34.01 -7.97 3.51
C ASP A 588 -33.15 -8.99 2.75
N GLU A 589 -32.70 -10.04 3.43
CA GLU A 589 -31.87 -11.11 2.82
C GLU A 589 -32.62 -11.99 1.82
N ASP A 590 -33.96 -11.98 1.86
CA ASP A 590 -34.85 -12.72 0.91
C ASP A 590 -35.04 -11.99 -0.42
N MET A 591 -34.39 -10.88 -0.62
CA MET A 591 -34.42 -10.09 -1.86
C MET A 591 -33.67 -10.81 -2.98
N ILE A 592 -34.34 -11.02 -4.12
CA ILE A 592 -33.77 -11.69 -5.30
C ILE A 592 -33.52 -10.74 -6.48
N VAL A 593 -34.17 -9.57 -6.52
CA VAL A 593 -33.95 -8.54 -7.51
C VAL A 593 -33.79 -7.18 -6.82
N LEU A 594 -32.69 -6.49 -7.09
CA LEU A 594 -32.49 -5.10 -6.73
C LEU A 594 -31.88 -4.39 -7.94
N GLU A 595 -32.63 -3.57 -8.62
CA GLU A 595 -32.13 -2.83 -9.77
C GLU A 595 -32.77 -1.44 -9.88
N LYS A 596 -32.13 -0.58 -10.69
CA LYS A 596 -32.74 0.70 -11.04
C LYS A 596 -34.04 0.46 -11.84
N TRP A 597 -35.15 0.92 -11.31
CA TRP A 597 -36.47 0.70 -11.93
C TRP A 597 -36.61 1.42 -13.27
N ASN A 598 -37.10 0.68 -14.25
CA ASN A 598 -37.51 1.20 -15.55
C ASN A 598 -38.99 0.89 -15.79
N PRO A 599 -39.91 1.88 -15.78
CA PRO A 599 -41.34 1.65 -15.89
C PRO A 599 -41.80 0.97 -17.22
N LYS A 600 -40.94 1.00 -18.23
CA LYS A 600 -41.19 0.35 -19.52
C LYS A 600 -40.72 -1.09 -19.60
N LYS A 601 -39.92 -1.55 -18.62
CA LYS A 601 -39.30 -2.87 -18.61
C LYS A 601 -40.24 -3.86 -17.94
N PRO A 602 -40.75 -4.90 -18.64
CA PRO A 602 -41.64 -5.86 -18.06
C PRO A 602 -40.92 -6.84 -17.14
N ILE A 603 -41.65 -7.31 -16.14
CA ILE A 603 -41.24 -8.42 -15.28
C ILE A 603 -41.83 -9.70 -15.83
N SER A 604 -41.04 -10.73 -16.01
CA SER A 604 -41.42 -12.07 -16.44
C SER A 604 -41.20 -13.05 -15.30
N THR A 605 -42.18 -13.88 -14.97
CA THR A 605 -42.07 -14.80 -13.84
C THR A 605 -42.72 -16.15 -14.15
N ILE A 606 -42.16 -17.18 -13.51
CA ILE A 606 -42.77 -18.52 -13.43
C ILE A 606 -42.97 -18.80 -11.94
N TYR A 607 -44.17 -19.17 -11.55
CA TYR A 607 -44.48 -19.49 -10.16
C TYR A 607 -45.42 -20.70 -10.07
N TYR A 608 -45.31 -21.44 -8.97
CA TYR A 608 -46.28 -22.48 -8.61
C TYR A 608 -47.45 -21.84 -7.85
N ASP A 609 -48.66 -22.06 -8.33
CA ASP A 609 -49.87 -21.62 -7.69
C ASP A 609 -50.35 -22.73 -6.75
N GLY A 610 -50.29 -22.51 -5.44
CA GLY A 610 -50.65 -23.48 -4.43
C GLY A 610 -52.14 -23.76 -4.32
N GLU A 611 -53.01 -22.85 -4.78
CA GLU A 611 -54.46 -23.03 -4.81
C GLU A 611 -54.88 -23.94 -5.98
N LYS A 612 -54.27 -23.72 -7.16
CA LYS A 612 -54.59 -24.48 -8.40
C LYS A 612 -53.68 -25.67 -8.64
N GLU A 613 -52.66 -25.84 -7.80
CA GLU A 613 -51.68 -26.92 -7.86
C GLU A 613 -51.01 -27.07 -9.24
N ARG A 614 -50.62 -25.94 -9.88
CA ARG A 614 -49.97 -25.92 -11.18
C ARG A 614 -49.06 -24.70 -11.36
N TYR A 615 -48.19 -24.76 -12.36
CA TYR A 615 -47.29 -23.67 -12.72
C TYR A 615 -47.96 -22.65 -13.63
N PHE A 616 -47.67 -21.38 -13.39
CA PHE A 616 -48.11 -20.27 -14.22
C PHE A 616 -46.91 -19.45 -14.70
N VAL A 617 -47.01 -18.96 -15.93
CA VAL A 617 -46.13 -17.98 -16.53
C VAL A 617 -46.84 -16.65 -16.60
N LYS A 618 -46.27 -15.60 -16.06
CA LYS A 618 -46.86 -14.25 -16.04
C LYS A 618 -45.84 -13.23 -16.53
N ARG A 619 -46.30 -12.25 -17.31
CA ARG A 619 -45.51 -11.11 -17.75
C ARG A 619 -46.36 -9.85 -17.58
N PHE A 620 -45.79 -8.82 -16.91
CA PHE A 620 -46.53 -7.63 -16.54
C PHE A 620 -45.61 -6.43 -16.36
N LEU A 621 -46.17 -5.23 -16.31
CA LEU A 621 -45.50 -3.98 -15.92
C LEU A 621 -45.91 -3.61 -14.50
N VAL A 622 -45.05 -2.93 -13.77
CA VAL A 622 -45.37 -2.39 -12.45
C VAL A 622 -46.24 -1.16 -12.62
N GLU A 623 -47.50 -1.23 -12.14
CA GLU A 623 -48.50 -0.16 -12.31
C GLU A 623 -48.53 0.81 -11.13
N ASN A 624 -48.20 0.36 -9.91
CA ASN A 624 -48.28 1.13 -8.68
C ASN A 624 -46.94 1.51 -8.12
N GLU A 625 -46.61 2.83 -8.21
CA GLU A 625 -45.34 3.39 -7.72
C GLU A 625 -45.38 3.58 -6.22
N ASN A 626 -45.29 3.00 -5.29
CA ASN A 626 -45.21 3.23 -3.82
C ASN A 626 -45.97 2.21 -2.97
N LYS A 627 -46.51 1.16 -3.57
CA LYS A 627 -47.15 0.09 -2.81
C LYS A 627 -46.37 -1.20 -2.97
N GLU A 628 -46.30 -1.95 -1.90
CA GLU A 628 -45.88 -3.34 -1.97
C GLU A 628 -47.01 -4.14 -2.62
N GLU A 629 -46.72 -4.92 -3.63
CA GLU A 629 -47.66 -5.67 -4.42
C GLU A 629 -47.25 -7.14 -4.50
N LEU A 630 -48.16 -8.05 -4.14
CA LEU A 630 -47.95 -9.47 -4.31
C LEU A 630 -48.38 -9.86 -5.74
N PHE A 631 -47.50 -10.38 -6.55
CA PHE A 631 -47.76 -10.69 -7.95
C PHE A 631 -47.97 -12.20 -8.23
N ILE A 632 -47.84 -13.05 -7.22
CA ILE A 632 -48.20 -14.47 -7.26
C ILE A 632 -49.49 -14.70 -6.47
N THR A 633 -50.11 -15.89 -6.56
CA THR A 633 -51.30 -16.24 -5.80
C THR A 633 -51.01 -16.31 -4.31
N GLU A 634 -51.83 -15.67 -3.47
CA GLU A 634 -51.71 -15.68 -2.01
C GLU A 634 -52.21 -17.03 -1.45
N HIS A 635 -51.27 -17.97 -1.30
CA HIS A 635 -51.53 -19.30 -0.74
C HIS A 635 -50.26 -19.85 -0.12
N GLU A 636 -50.33 -20.59 0.99
CA GLU A 636 -49.17 -21.12 1.73
C GLU A 636 -48.23 -21.99 0.89
N LYS A 637 -48.76 -22.70 -0.12
CA LYS A 637 -47.97 -23.54 -1.03
C LYS A 637 -47.55 -22.83 -2.30
N SER A 638 -47.91 -21.57 -2.50
CA SER A 638 -47.47 -20.83 -3.67
C SER A 638 -45.99 -20.47 -3.56
N GLN A 639 -45.24 -20.67 -4.63
CA GLN A 639 -43.79 -20.49 -4.65
C GLN A 639 -43.36 -19.80 -5.94
N LEU A 640 -42.51 -18.77 -5.78
CA LEU A 640 -41.85 -18.12 -6.90
C LEU A 640 -40.65 -18.95 -7.34
N GLU A 641 -40.65 -19.45 -8.57
CA GLU A 641 -39.60 -20.28 -9.12
C GLU A 641 -38.54 -19.44 -9.85
N ILE A 642 -38.96 -18.58 -10.75
CA ILE A 642 -38.10 -17.73 -11.55
C ILE A 642 -38.72 -16.35 -11.70
N VAL A 643 -37.91 -15.34 -11.59
CA VAL A 643 -38.22 -13.97 -11.99
C VAL A 643 -37.05 -13.38 -12.81
N SER A 644 -37.39 -12.68 -13.88
CA SER A 644 -36.46 -11.95 -14.71
C SER A 644 -37.02 -10.60 -15.12
N THR A 645 -36.19 -9.61 -15.11
CA THR A 645 -36.45 -8.28 -15.61
C THR A 645 -35.88 -8.05 -17.02
N ASP A 646 -35.32 -9.08 -17.66
CA ASP A 646 -34.86 -8.99 -19.03
C ASP A 646 -35.96 -8.70 -20.04
N TRP A 647 -35.61 -7.99 -21.13
CA TRP A 647 -36.58 -7.65 -22.15
C TRP A 647 -37.23 -8.86 -22.83
N ARG A 648 -36.49 -9.96 -22.99
CA ARG A 648 -36.94 -11.21 -23.61
C ARG A 648 -36.22 -12.39 -22.98
N PRO A 649 -36.54 -12.74 -21.73
CA PRO A 649 -35.91 -13.88 -21.08
C PRO A 649 -36.35 -15.18 -21.76
N MET A 650 -35.46 -16.15 -21.84
CA MET A 650 -35.76 -17.53 -22.24
C MET A 650 -35.62 -18.41 -21.01
N ALA A 651 -36.57 -19.28 -20.78
CA ALA A 651 -36.54 -20.26 -19.72
C ALA A 651 -36.69 -21.67 -20.32
N GLU A 652 -35.85 -22.59 -19.87
CA GLU A 652 -35.96 -24.02 -20.19
C GLU A 652 -36.70 -24.71 -19.04
N ILE A 653 -37.77 -25.44 -19.38
CA ILE A 653 -38.56 -26.18 -18.40
C ILE A 653 -38.29 -27.67 -18.63
N VAL A 654 -37.69 -28.33 -17.63
CA VAL A 654 -37.43 -29.77 -17.65
C VAL A 654 -38.44 -30.47 -16.76
N PHE A 655 -39.18 -31.39 -17.34
CA PHE A 655 -40.13 -32.20 -16.59
C PHE A 655 -39.43 -33.46 -16.06
N THR A 656 -39.62 -33.73 -14.78
CA THR A 656 -39.30 -35.06 -14.22
C THR A 656 -40.32 -36.07 -14.65
N LYS A 657 -39.90 -37.24 -15.15
CA LYS A 657 -40.75 -38.35 -15.55
C LYS A 657 -41.46 -38.97 -14.34
#